data_f92dde4e767dabae36895c834bc89114
#
_entry.id   f92dde4e767dabae36895c834bc89114
#
_cell.length_a   1.000
_cell.length_b   1.000
_cell.length_c   1.000
_cell.angle_alpha   90.00
_cell.angle_beta   90.00
_cell.angle_gamma   90.00
#
_symmetry.space_group_name_H-M   'P 1'
#
loop_
_entity.id
_entity.type
_entity.pdbx_description
1 polymer ?
#
loop_
_entity_poly.entity_id
_entity_poly.type
_entity_poly.pdbx_seq_one_letter_code
_entity_poly.pdbx_strand_id
1 'polypeptide(L)'
;MIQKLNNKKDTNVHKSKKDKFSRNRVASKVKKIVTINVRLFRVLIVFGIIFCLLLIRLAWLQIVQGAELKEEMHRQLTASKTISPKRGTIYDSTGKALAISAQVDTVSIDPTRIVVEDDNGDIDEAKTKELKEKVAKEFSEIFKLDYKETLEKVSKTDTTNVTIAKKVENDKIEKLEKWMEENEIYSGINIDEDTKRYYPYDNLASSLIGFCGTDNQGLWGLESKWNDILTGTPGKVTSAQDAVQDLIPYEDETYIAPQNGNDITLTIDANIQQIAEKYLKQACEENECKEGGNVIIMDPDTGDILAMATYPDYNLNDPYTLDFIPEDEWDKMSSDEQYQKQQETWNNRAITSTYEPGSVFKIVTAAAGLEEGLVDSDTPNVYHCDGYEDVDGVIINCSDTSGHGDLSLREALKYSCNPAFIQLGQKIGVKTLYRYFDAFGFFDSSNFADIGDSGSSGEAQSIFWNEEDVGSVELATMSFGQRFRITPLQMISAVSTIANDGVLMRPRIAKEIKNTDTGAITTIESKEVRQVVSKETASTMLDMLQTVVDSGTGSYAQVKGYSIAGKTGSSEADYSDESSVSVASFAAITPVESPEIVVLLTLYGPQGDLTGGGSIAAPVVAQILSEVLPYLGIPSNDTDSEMETTSVSNVENKTIAEARKILEKQGFECITDGNDDEIVTDQMPVAGTALIEGSVIKLYTESSDTRMSQTVPNLKGMSLSEAKAALNNKNLNIKYTGHGKVTSQDIISGTKVEEGTVINVVLKEEIEE
;
A
#
# COMPACT_ATOMS: atom_id res chain seq x y z
N MET A 1 4.75 -1.25 85.48
CA MET A 1 4.04 -1.23 86.74
C MET A 1 4.64 -2.34 87.61
N ILE A 2 5.47 -1.91 88.46
CA ILE A 2 5.55 -2.25 89.93
C ILE A 2 5.94 -3.73 90.23
N GLN A 3 7.15 -3.92 90.60
CA GLN A 3 7.80 -3.88 91.92
C GLN A 3 7.72 -5.22 92.72
N LYS A 4 8.96 -5.74 92.95
CA LYS A 4 9.56 -5.90 94.30
C LYS A 4 8.94 -6.99 95.20
N LEU A 5 9.67 -7.86 95.84
CA LEU A 5 10.53 -7.76 97.00
C LEU A 5 11.10 -9.17 97.34
N ASN A 6 12.39 -9.32 97.52
CA ASN A 6 13.18 -9.33 98.73
C ASN A 6 12.67 -10.25 99.85
N ASN A 7 13.42 -11.20 100.33
CA ASN A 7 14.34 -11.23 101.45
C ASN A 7 14.56 -12.67 102.05
N LYS A 8 15.83 -13.04 102.24
CA LYS A 8 16.60 -13.26 103.47
C LYS A 8 16.08 -14.34 104.42
N LYS A 9 16.82 -15.28 104.83
CA LYS A 9 17.92 -15.34 105.79
C LYS A 9 18.39 -16.78 106.08
N ASP A 10 19.70 -16.90 106.12
CA ASP A 10 20.55 -17.51 107.18
C ASP A 10 20.03 -18.62 108.06
N THR A 11 20.81 -19.68 108.18
CA THR A 11 21.63 -19.98 109.39
C THR A 11 22.53 -21.20 109.18
N ASN A 12 23.79 -20.98 109.51
CA ASN A 12 24.90 -21.79 109.96
C ASN A 12 24.66 -23.15 110.66
N VAL A 13 25.65 -24.03 110.51
CA VAL A 13 26.58 -24.56 111.52
C VAL A 13 26.86 -26.08 111.43
N HIS A 14 28.15 -26.36 111.44
CA HIS A 14 29.04 -27.44 111.93
C HIS A 14 29.41 -28.64 111.04
N LYS A 15 30.71 -28.58 110.73
CA LYS A 15 31.83 -29.54 110.81
C LYS A 15 31.53 -31.02 110.91
N SER A 16 32.17 -31.80 110.08
CA SER A 16 33.12 -32.85 110.49
C SER A 16 34.01 -33.29 109.29
N LYS A 17 35.34 -33.33 109.62
CA LYS A 17 36.40 -33.92 108.81
C LYS A 17 36.25 -35.44 108.80
N LYS A 18 36.28 -36.07 107.60
CA LYS A 18 37.03 -37.28 107.22
C LYS A 18 36.51 -37.74 105.84
N ASP A 19 37.35 -37.75 104.89
CA ASP A 19 37.76 -38.74 103.93
C ASP A 19 38.29 -38.06 102.61
N LYS A 20 39.58 -37.81 102.69
CA LYS A 20 40.34 -37.24 101.57
C LYS A 20 40.76 -38.23 100.46
N PHE A 21 40.27 -39.50 100.39
CA PHE A 21 40.80 -40.49 99.45
C PHE A 21 39.82 -41.06 98.45
N SER A 22 38.54 -40.76 98.45
CA SER A 22 37.61 -41.21 97.41
C SER A 22 37.16 -40.12 96.45
N ARG A 23 37.42 -38.83 96.71
CA ARG A 23 36.96 -37.70 95.90
C ARG A 23 37.69 -37.45 94.57
N ASN A 24 38.93 -37.93 94.42
CA ASN A 24 39.72 -37.66 93.21
C ASN A 24 39.37 -38.56 92.02
N ARG A 25 38.81 -39.78 92.23
CA ARG A 25 38.39 -40.62 91.06
C ARG A 25 36.98 -40.29 90.56
N VAL A 26 36.10 -39.81 91.37
CA VAL A 26 34.76 -39.37 90.94
C VAL A 26 34.83 -38.00 90.28
N ALA A 27 35.62 -37.05 90.81
CA ALA A 27 35.79 -35.73 90.18
C ALA A 27 36.46 -35.79 88.79
N SER A 28 37.36 -36.75 88.53
CA SER A 28 37.97 -36.93 87.18
C SER A 28 37.01 -37.56 86.17
N LYS A 29 36.15 -38.52 86.63
CA LYS A 29 35.09 -39.07 85.79
C LYS A 29 34.00 -38.07 85.51
N VAL A 30 33.56 -37.29 86.44
CA VAL A 30 32.56 -36.20 86.24
C VAL A 30 33.13 -35.09 85.35
N LYS A 31 34.39 -34.67 85.54
CA LYS A 31 35.05 -33.70 84.67
C LYS A 31 35.21 -34.23 83.27
N LYS A 32 35.43 -35.51 83.04
CA LYS A 32 35.54 -36.13 81.70
C LYS A 32 34.17 -36.27 81.08
N ILE A 33 33.09 -36.57 81.80
CA ILE A 33 31.71 -36.64 81.33
C ILE A 33 31.20 -35.23 80.98
N VAL A 34 31.46 -34.20 81.83
CA VAL A 34 31.07 -32.80 81.59
C VAL A 34 31.83 -32.25 80.41
N THR A 35 33.13 -32.60 80.20
CA THR A 35 33.88 -32.16 78.99
C THR A 35 33.45 -32.86 77.72
N ILE A 36 33.01 -34.12 77.83
CA ILE A 36 32.42 -34.83 76.66
C ILE A 36 31.05 -34.23 76.28
N ASN A 37 30.21 -33.98 77.28
CA ASN A 37 28.90 -33.33 77.04
C ASN A 37 29.04 -31.90 76.51
N VAL A 38 30.01 -31.12 76.97
CA VAL A 38 30.29 -29.78 76.45
C VAL A 38 30.84 -29.85 75.02
N ARG A 39 31.64 -30.85 74.69
CA ARG A 39 32.10 -31.04 73.25
C ARG A 39 30.96 -31.49 72.39
N LEU A 40 30.13 -32.42 72.77
CA LEU A 40 28.91 -32.87 72.11
C LEU A 40 27.96 -31.70 71.93
N PHE A 41 27.75 -30.89 72.95
CA PHE A 41 26.90 -29.70 72.88
C PHE A 41 27.44 -28.64 71.84
N ARG A 42 28.77 -28.44 71.84
CA ARG A 42 29.40 -27.56 70.82
C ARG A 42 29.25 -28.12 69.40
N VAL A 43 29.41 -29.41 69.19
CA VAL A 43 29.16 -30.05 67.91
C VAL A 43 27.68 -29.92 67.50
N LEU A 44 26.76 -30.11 68.48
CA LEU A 44 25.32 -29.92 68.22
C LEU A 44 24.96 -28.47 67.85
N ILE A 45 25.60 -27.48 68.49
CA ILE A 45 25.46 -26.07 68.13
C ILE A 45 25.99 -25.81 66.72
N VAL A 46 27.15 -26.36 66.37
CA VAL A 46 27.71 -26.20 64.99
C VAL A 46 26.79 -26.83 63.97
N PHE A 47 26.27 -28.03 64.24
CA PHE A 47 25.27 -28.64 63.30
C PHE A 47 23.97 -27.84 63.28
N GLY A 48 23.51 -27.30 64.43
CA GLY A 48 22.33 -26.40 64.47
C GLY A 48 22.53 -25.13 63.63
N ILE A 49 23.71 -24.52 63.68
CA ILE A 49 24.04 -23.34 62.85
C ILE A 49 24.08 -23.70 61.39
N ILE A 50 24.74 -24.83 61.06
CA ILE A 50 24.75 -25.30 59.62
C ILE A 50 23.34 -25.56 59.12
N PHE A 51 22.49 -26.21 59.91
CA PHE A 51 21.10 -26.49 59.59
C PHE A 51 20.28 -25.21 59.46
N CYS A 52 20.47 -24.25 60.38
CA CYS A 52 19.85 -22.92 60.23
C CYS A 52 20.30 -22.19 58.95
N LEU A 53 21.58 -22.23 58.56
CA LEU A 53 22.10 -21.68 57.34
C LEU A 53 21.50 -22.36 56.09
N LEU A 54 21.34 -23.68 56.13
CA LEU A 54 20.66 -24.42 55.10
C LEU A 54 19.17 -24.03 54.95
N LEU A 55 18.47 -23.89 56.10
CA LEU A 55 17.09 -23.42 56.10
C LEU A 55 16.96 -21.98 55.55
N ILE A 56 17.86 -21.08 55.96
CA ILE A 56 17.91 -19.72 55.42
C ILE A 56 18.17 -19.75 53.90
N ARG A 57 19.12 -20.59 53.44
CA ARG A 57 19.39 -20.75 52.01
C ARG A 57 18.20 -21.32 51.25
N LEU A 58 17.53 -22.31 51.83
CA LEU A 58 16.32 -22.90 51.26
C LEU A 58 15.17 -21.88 51.17
N ALA A 59 14.97 -21.11 52.24
CA ALA A 59 13.99 -20.03 52.28
C ALA A 59 14.33 -18.94 51.26
N TRP A 60 15.59 -18.58 51.11
CA TRP A 60 16.05 -17.65 50.06
C TRP A 60 15.73 -18.17 48.65
N LEU A 61 16.06 -19.43 48.36
CA LEU A 61 15.77 -20.05 47.05
C LEU A 61 14.27 -20.12 46.77
N GLN A 62 13.44 -20.44 47.79
CA GLN A 62 12.00 -20.60 47.61
C GLN A 62 11.22 -19.27 47.59
N ILE A 63 11.63 -18.28 48.41
CA ILE A 63 10.86 -17.04 48.58
C ILE A 63 11.42 -15.92 47.74
N VAL A 64 12.75 -15.76 47.68
CA VAL A 64 13.38 -14.65 46.95
C VAL A 64 13.64 -14.99 45.51
N GLN A 65 14.18 -16.19 45.24
CA GLN A 65 14.50 -16.64 43.87
C GLN A 65 13.41 -17.57 43.26
N GLY A 66 12.39 -17.92 44.06
CA GLY A 66 11.39 -18.92 43.66
C GLY A 66 10.60 -18.51 42.40
N ALA A 67 10.30 -17.22 42.25
CA ALA A 67 9.61 -16.70 41.06
C ALA A 67 10.52 -16.76 39.82
N GLU A 68 11.77 -16.35 39.95
CA GLU A 68 12.77 -16.34 38.87
C GLU A 68 13.13 -17.77 38.43
N LEU A 69 13.38 -18.67 39.41
CA LEU A 69 13.65 -20.09 39.14
C LEU A 69 12.44 -20.82 38.52
N LYS A 70 11.23 -20.43 38.90
CA LYS A 70 10.00 -20.97 38.29
C LYS A 70 9.84 -20.49 36.86
N GLU A 71 10.14 -19.24 36.59
CA GLU A 71 10.09 -18.67 35.23
C GLU A 71 11.17 -19.31 34.34
N GLU A 72 12.37 -19.54 34.88
CA GLU A 72 13.47 -20.19 34.15
C GLU A 72 13.17 -21.68 33.88
N MET A 73 12.55 -22.37 34.85
CA MET A 73 12.05 -23.73 34.67
C MET A 73 10.95 -23.78 33.57
N HIS A 74 9.98 -22.88 33.62
CA HIS A 74 8.97 -22.80 32.58
C HIS A 74 9.58 -22.53 31.19
N ARG A 75 10.61 -21.68 31.11
CA ARG A 75 11.34 -21.39 29.88
C ARG A 75 12.09 -22.61 29.32
N GLN A 76 12.59 -23.49 30.18
CA GLN A 76 13.31 -24.73 29.82
C GLN A 76 12.35 -25.88 29.49
N LEU A 77 11.17 -25.92 30.13
CA LEU A 77 10.19 -27.01 29.96
C LEU A 77 9.07 -26.68 28.98
N THR A 78 9.08 -25.51 28.35
CA THR A 78 8.06 -25.14 27.39
C THR A 78 8.69 -24.73 26.06
N ALA A 79 8.25 -25.36 24.96
CA ALA A 79 8.45 -24.86 23.61
C ALA A 79 7.39 -23.80 23.31
N SER A 80 7.81 -22.69 22.75
CA SER A 80 6.90 -21.62 22.35
C SER A 80 7.04 -21.39 20.85
N LYS A 81 5.98 -21.70 20.10
CA LYS A 81 5.88 -21.43 18.66
C LYS A 81 4.99 -20.22 18.44
N THR A 82 5.50 -19.23 17.71
CA THR A 82 4.71 -18.07 17.26
C THR A 82 3.93 -18.46 16.01
N ILE A 83 2.64 -18.12 15.97
CA ILE A 83 1.80 -18.30 14.80
C ILE A 83 1.69 -16.93 14.12
N SER A 84 2.16 -16.85 12.90
CA SER A 84 2.08 -15.62 12.10
C SER A 84 0.63 -15.30 11.74
N PRO A 85 0.16 -14.05 11.94
CA PRO A 85 -1.14 -13.63 11.45
C PRO A 85 -1.09 -13.50 9.93
N LYS A 86 -2.24 -13.61 9.28
CA LYS A 86 -2.37 -13.22 7.87
C LYS A 86 -2.44 -11.70 7.79
N ARG A 87 -1.60 -11.10 6.95
CA ARG A 87 -1.67 -9.68 6.65
C ARG A 87 -2.94 -9.39 5.86
N GLY A 88 -3.67 -8.34 6.20
CA GLY A 88 -4.93 -7.95 5.58
C GLY A 88 -4.78 -7.73 4.07
N THR A 89 -5.84 -7.99 3.33
CA THR A 89 -5.89 -7.79 1.89
C THR A 89 -6.16 -6.32 1.55
N ILE A 90 -5.50 -5.81 0.51
CA ILE A 90 -5.81 -4.51 -0.07
C ILE A 90 -6.66 -4.75 -1.32
N TYR A 91 -7.87 -4.20 -1.32
CA TYR A 91 -8.81 -4.27 -2.43
C TYR A 91 -8.89 -2.92 -3.15
N ASP A 92 -9.18 -2.94 -4.42
CA ASP A 92 -9.63 -1.77 -5.16
C ASP A 92 -11.10 -1.43 -4.83
N SER A 93 -11.63 -0.34 -5.39
CA SER A 93 -13.00 0.12 -5.17
C SER A 93 -14.05 -0.86 -5.70
N THR A 94 -13.69 -1.73 -6.63
CA THR A 94 -14.57 -2.74 -7.26
C THR A 94 -14.50 -4.10 -6.54
N GLY A 95 -13.61 -4.26 -5.56
CA GLY A 95 -13.40 -5.48 -4.78
C GLY A 95 -12.36 -6.43 -5.37
N LYS A 96 -11.56 -6.01 -6.36
CA LYS A 96 -10.42 -6.78 -6.85
C LYS A 96 -9.27 -6.69 -5.83
N ALA A 97 -8.64 -7.81 -5.55
CA ALA A 97 -7.51 -7.85 -4.62
C ALA A 97 -6.22 -7.36 -5.30
N LEU A 98 -5.68 -6.25 -4.82
CA LEU A 98 -4.42 -5.66 -5.28
C LEU A 98 -3.20 -6.21 -4.54
N ALA A 99 -3.37 -6.60 -3.27
CA ALA A 99 -2.33 -7.22 -2.47
C ALA A 99 -2.95 -8.26 -1.52
N ILE A 100 -2.45 -9.49 -1.56
CA ILE A 100 -2.94 -10.62 -0.76
C ILE A 100 -1.81 -11.27 0.03
N SER A 101 -2.15 -12.02 1.08
CA SER A 101 -1.22 -12.89 1.79
C SER A 101 -1.44 -14.33 1.37
N ALA A 102 -0.50 -14.90 0.62
CA ALA A 102 -0.48 -16.30 0.27
C ALA A 102 0.17 -17.12 1.40
N GLN A 103 -0.34 -18.33 1.64
CA GLN A 103 0.28 -19.27 2.57
C GLN A 103 1.52 -19.87 1.91
N VAL A 104 2.61 -19.87 2.64
CA VAL A 104 3.91 -20.43 2.27
C VAL A 104 4.54 -21.02 3.51
N ASP A 105 5.71 -21.64 3.39
CA ASP A 105 6.41 -22.24 4.53
C ASP A 105 7.84 -21.72 4.65
N THR A 106 8.36 -21.74 5.86
CA THR A 106 9.78 -21.50 6.15
C THR A 106 10.41 -22.81 6.58
N VAL A 107 11.47 -23.22 5.88
CA VAL A 107 12.22 -24.42 6.19
C VAL A 107 13.42 -24.09 7.06
N SER A 108 13.47 -24.67 8.24
CA SER A 108 14.59 -24.58 9.17
C SER A 108 15.07 -25.96 9.61
N ILE A 109 16.28 -26.04 10.13
CA ILE A 109 16.85 -27.30 10.60
C ILE A 109 17.41 -27.16 12.01
N ASP A 110 17.38 -28.26 12.73
CA ASP A 110 18.23 -28.51 13.88
C ASP A 110 19.41 -29.41 13.46
N PRO A 111 20.59 -28.85 13.16
CA PRO A 111 21.72 -29.62 12.67
C PRO A 111 22.23 -30.66 13.67
N THR A 112 21.87 -30.53 14.97
CA THR A 112 22.27 -31.46 16.02
C THR A 112 21.42 -32.73 16.05
N ARG A 113 20.22 -32.69 15.44
CA ARG A 113 19.28 -33.82 15.30
C ARG A 113 19.40 -34.55 13.94
N ILE A 114 20.14 -34.00 12.99
CA ILE A 114 20.45 -34.68 11.73
C ILE A 114 21.64 -35.60 11.97
N VAL A 115 21.40 -36.74 12.67
CA VAL A 115 22.40 -37.70 13.07
C VAL A 115 21.93 -39.12 12.79
N VAL A 116 22.89 -40.06 12.63
CA VAL A 116 22.62 -41.48 12.54
C VAL A 116 23.21 -42.13 13.78
N GLU A 117 22.39 -42.84 14.53
CA GLU A 117 22.81 -43.62 15.68
C GLU A 117 23.17 -45.08 15.28
N ASP A 118 24.13 -45.69 16.00
CA ASP A 118 24.44 -47.08 15.86
C ASP A 118 23.51 -47.95 16.74
N ASP A 119 23.68 -49.28 16.70
CA ASP A 119 22.88 -50.25 17.45
C ASP A 119 22.99 -50.07 19.00
N ASN A 120 23.92 -49.28 19.51
CA ASN A 120 24.13 -48.97 20.91
C ASN A 120 23.56 -47.59 21.32
N GLY A 121 23.09 -46.80 20.36
CA GLY A 121 22.59 -45.42 20.59
C GLY A 121 23.71 -44.37 20.56
N ASP A 122 24.92 -44.72 20.08
CA ASP A 122 26.00 -43.75 19.92
C ASP A 122 25.97 -43.18 18.47
N ILE A 123 26.38 -41.91 18.29
CA ILE A 123 26.38 -41.24 16.98
C ILE A 123 27.45 -41.84 16.07
N ASP A 124 27.04 -42.42 14.93
CA ASP A 124 27.93 -42.84 13.85
C ASP A 124 28.36 -41.59 13.04
N GLU A 125 29.55 -41.06 13.33
CA GLU A 125 30.05 -39.82 12.68
C GLU A 125 30.16 -39.94 11.16
N ALA A 126 30.53 -41.14 10.64
CA ALA A 126 30.70 -41.34 9.20
C ALA A 126 29.37 -41.31 8.44
N LYS A 127 28.36 -42.03 8.96
CA LYS A 127 27.00 -42.04 8.38
C LYS A 127 26.28 -40.71 8.60
N THR A 128 26.49 -40.05 9.74
CA THR A 128 25.96 -38.72 10.02
C THR A 128 26.48 -37.69 9.00
N LYS A 129 27.76 -37.75 8.68
CA LYS A 129 28.34 -36.88 7.65
C LYS A 129 27.74 -37.17 6.26
N GLU A 130 27.56 -38.42 5.88
CA GLU A 130 26.93 -38.81 4.61
C GLU A 130 25.47 -38.32 4.54
N LEU A 131 24.72 -38.45 5.64
CA LEU A 131 23.36 -37.95 5.75
C LEU A 131 23.31 -36.42 5.58
N LYS A 132 24.18 -35.67 6.27
CA LYS A 132 24.27 -34.21 6.14
C LYS A 132 24.64 -33.75 4.73
N GLU A 133 25.55 -34.44 4.05
CA GLU A 133 25.87 -34.15 2.66
C GLU A 133 24.67 -34.41 1.73
N LYS A 134 23.91 -35.49 1.98
CA LYS A 134 22.69 -35.83 1.24
C LYS A 134 21.59 -34.77 1.45
N VAL A 135 21.32 -34.34 2.69
CA VAL A 135 20.36 -33.27 3.04
C VAL A 135 20.76 -31.95 2.38
N ALA A 136 22.04 -31.57 2.47
CA ALA A 136 22.52 -30.32 1.86
C ALA A 136 22.38 -30.32 0.34
N LYS A 137 22.60 -31.47 -0.29
CA LYS A 137 22.46 -31.63 -1.75
C LYS A 137 20.98 -31.42 -2.16
N GLU A 138 20.05 -32.09 -1.48
CA GLU A 138 18.64 -32.01 -1.79
C GLU A 138 18.09 -30.58 -1.57
N PHE A 139 18.47 -29.95 -0.46
CA PHE A 139 18.09 -28.55 -0.23
C PHE A 139 18.61 -27.62 -1.34
N SER A 140 19.85 -27.86 -1.80
CA SER A 140 20.41 -27.06 -2.89
C SER A 140 19.65 -27.27 -4.20
N GLU A 141 19.18 -28.49 -4.49
CA GLU A 141 18.41 -28.81 -5.69
C GLU A 141 16.97 -28.25 -5.63
N ILE A 142 16.26 -28.48 -4.52
CA ILE A 142 14.86 -28.03 -4.35
C ILE A 142 14.77 -26.50 -4.26
N PHE A 143 15.63 -25.87 -3.45
CA PHE A 143 15.54 -24.43 -3.15
C PHE A 143 16.48 -23.57 -4.01
N LYS A 144 17.25 -24.18 -4.92
CA LYS A 144 18.25 -23.50 -5.78
C LYS A 144 19.28 -22.71 -4.99
N LEU A 145 19.82 -23.30 -3.91
CA LEU A 145 20.81 -22.69 -3.02
C LEU A 145 22.23 -23.16 -3.39
N ASP A 146 23.24 -22.37 -3.00
CA ASP A 146 24.64 -22.81 -3.11
C ASP A 146 24.91 -24.03 -2.20
N TYR A 147 25.45 -25.11 -2.80
CA TYR A 147 25.68 -26.35 -2.07
C TYR A 147 26.66 -26.20 -0.91
N LYS A 148 27.74 -25.40 -1.10
CA LYS A 148 28.78 -25.26 -0.07
C LYS A 148 28.25 -24.49 1.15
N GLU A 149 27.53 -23.42 0.89
CA GLU A 149 26.90 -22.62 1.94
C GLU A 149 25.82 -23.45 2.69
N THR A 150 25.02 -24.21 1.95
CA THR A 150 24.00 -25.11 2.51
C THR A 150 24.63 -26.21 3.35
N LEU A 151 25.72 -26.84 2.88
CA LEU A 151 26.44 -27.86 3.64
C LEU A 151 27.06 -27.28 4.93
N GLU A 152 27.59 -26.05 4.87
CA GLU A 152 28.09 -25.36 6.08
C GLU A 152 26.97 -25.17 7.10
N LYS A 153 25.78 -24.72 6.65
CA LYS A 153 24.60 -24.56 7.50
C LYS A 153 24.17 -25.88 8.14
N VAL A 154 24.05 -26.95 7.37
CA VAL A 154 23.65 -28.29 7.83
C VAL A 154 24.69 -28.93 8.75
N SER A 155 25.97 -28.54 8.63
CA SER A 155 27.06 -29.09 9.43
C SER A 155 27.32 -28.39 10.76
N LYS A 156 26.61 -27.31 11.08
CA LYS A 156 26.76 -26.61 12.35
C LYS A 156 26.47 -27.52 13.54
N THR A 157 27.17 -27.31 14.66
CA THR A 157 27.04 -28.12 15.88
C THR A 157 26.75 -27.29 17.12
N ASP A 158 26.74 -25.98 16.98
CA ASP A 158 26.60 -24.98 18.06
C ASP A 158 25.22 -24.29 18.09
N THR A 159 24.31 -24.73 17.25
CA THR A 159 22.97 -24.16 17.15
C THR A 159 21.93 -25.23 16.84
N THR A 160 20.73 -25.06 17.40
CA THR A 160 19.56 -25.94 17.23
C THR A 160 18.54 -25.39 16.25
N ASN A 161 18.76 -24.19 15.69
CA ASN A 161 17.87 -23.60 14.68
C ASN A 161 18.67 -22.84 13.63
N VAL A 162 18.63 -23.33 12.40
CA VAL A 162 19.25 -22.69 11.22
C VAL A 162 18.21 -22.60 10.11
N THR A 163 17.83 -21.41 9.73
CA THR A 163 16.94 -21.20 8.56
C THR A 163 17.66 -21.55 7.26
N ILE A 164 17.08 -22.44 6.48
CA ILE A 164 17.55 -22.86 5.17
C ILE A 164 16.91 -22.02 4.07
N ALA A 165 15.57 -21.99 4.03
CA ALA A 165 14.82 -21.23 3.04
C ALA A 165 13.57 -20.62 3.68
N LYS A 166 13.30 -19.35 3.36
CA LYS A 166 12.07 -18.63 3.79
C LYS A 166 11.10 -18.53 2.62
N LYS A 167 9.81 -18.40 2.94
CA LYS A 167 8.74 -18.12 1.96
C LYS A 167 8.71 -19.15 0.81
N VAL A 168 8.85 -20.41 1.15
CA VAL A 168 8.87 -21.53 0.22
C VAL A 168 7.43 -21.85 -0.22
N GLU A 169 7.22 -21.93 -1.51
CA GLU A 169 5.93 -22.29 -2.11
C GLU A 169 5.63 -23.78 -1.93
N ASN A 170 4.33 -24.12 -1.89
CA ASN A 170 3.83 -25.45 -1.54
C ASN A 170 4.40 -26.57 -2.44
N ASP A 171 4.60 -26.30 -3.74
CA ASP A 171 5.16 -27.28 -4.70
C ASP A 171 6.57 -27.77 -4.33
N LYS A 172 7.36 -26.93 -3.67
CA LYS A 172 8.70 -27.26 -3.17
C LYS A 172 8.63 -27.96 -1.83
N ILE A 173 7.66 -27.60 -1.00
CA ILE A 173 7.41 -28.28 0.28
C ILE A 173 6.97 -29.72 0.04
N GLU A 174 6.02 -29.96 -0.86
CA GLU A 174 5.58 -31.31 -1.23
C GLU A 174 6.75 -32.18 -1.74
N LYS A 175 7.67 -31.60 -2.53
CA LYS A 175 8.88 -32.30 -2.97
C LYS A 175 9.78 -32.64 -1.79
N LEU A 176 9.98 -31.72 -0.85
CA LEU A 176 10.78 -31.95 0.34
C LEU A 176 10.17 -33.01 1.24
N GLU A 177 8.88 -32.95 1.53
CA GLU A 177 8.17 -33.92 2.37
C GLU A 177 8.25 -35.33 1.77
N LYS A 178 8.00 -35.46 0.46
CA LYS A 178 8.12 -36.72 -0.25
C LYS A 178 9.55 -37.27 -0.17
N TRP A 179 10.58 -36.43 -0.36
CA TRP A 179 11.96 -36.83 -0.24
C TRP A 179 12.31 -37.24 1.21
N MET A 180 11.80 -36.54 2.22
CA MET A 180 11.96 -36.88 3.64
C MET A 180 11.35 -38.27 3.93
N GLU A 181 10.14 -38.54 3.43
CA GLU A 181 9.47 -39.83 3.57
C GLU A 181 10.25 -40.98 2.90
N GLU A 182 10.70 -40.78 1.64
CA GLU A 182 11.48 -41.75 0.89
C GLU A 182 12.84 -42.08 1.54
N ASN A 183 13.39 -41.16 2.37
CA ASN A 183 14.68 -41.31 3.02
C ASN A 183 14.58 -41.56 4.53
N GLU A 184 13.34 -41.75 5.07
CA GLU A 184 13.06 -42.02 6.48
C GLU A 184 13.62 -40.94 7.43
N ILE A 185 13.61 -39.64 6.99
CA ILE A 185 14.10 -38.52 7.78
C ILE A 185 12.89 -37.85 8.48
N TYR A 186 12.75 -38.12 9.76
CA TYR A 186 11.61 -37.65 10.57
C TYR A 186 11.99 -36.64 11.66
N SER A 187 13.28 -36.28 11.75
CA SER A 187 13.77 -35.33 12.76
C SER A 187 14.83 -34.38 12.20
N GLY A 188 14.97 -33.22 12.81
CA GLY A 188 16.00 -32.25 12.47
C GLY A 188 15.66 -31.34 11.27
N ILE A 189 14.54 -31.55 10.59
CA ILE A 189 14.01 -30.64 9.55
C ILE A 189 12.64 -30.15 10.01
N ASN A 190 12.49 -28.84 10.10
CA ASN A 190 11.25 -28.19 10.52
C ASN A 190 10.67 -27.41 9.34
N ILE A 191 9.37 -27.57 9.14
CA ILE A 191 8.57 -26.83 8.15
C ILE A 191 7.57 -26.02 8.97
N ASP A 192 7.72 -24.71 8.96
CA ASP A 192 6.91 -23.80 9.73
C ASP A 192 6.02 -22.96 8.80
N GLU A 193 4.72 -22.96 9.07
CA GLU A 193 3.76 -22.13 8.34
C GLU A 193 4.18 -20.65 8.38
N ASP A 194 4.18 -20.02 7.24
CA ASP A 194 4.51 -18.61 7.04
C ASP A 194 3.55 -18.00 6.00
N THR A 195 3.63 -16.70 5.80
CA THR A 195 2.83 -16.00 4.79
C THR A 195 3.74 -15.15 3.91
N LYS A 196 3.46 -15.11 2.62
CA LYS A 196 4.15 -14.27 1.64
C LYS A 196 3.17 -13.23 1.09
N ARG A 197 3.60 -11.97 1.05
CA ARG A 197 2.85 -10.94 0.35
C ARG A 197 2.96 -11.16 -1.15
N TYR A 198 1.83 -11.10 -1.84
CA TYR A 198 1.73 -11.30 -3.27
C TYR A 198 0.83 -10.22 -3.89
N TYR A 199 1.25 -9.69 -5.02
CA TYR A 199 0.60 -8.62 -5.77
C TYR A 199 0.16 -9.17 -7.12
N PRO A 200 -1.14 -9.50 -7.31
CA PRO A 200 -1.63 -10.22 -8.48
C PRO A 200 -1.45 -9.48 -9.82
N TYR A 201 -1.27 -8.17 -9.77
CA TYR A 201 -1.13 -7.31 -10.95
C TYR A 201 0.28 -6.74 -11.11
N ASP A 202 1.28 -7.39 -10.52
CA ASP A 202 2.70 -7.07 -10.61
C ASP A 202 3.04 -5.59 -10.34
N ASN A 203 2.93 -4.70 -11.34
CA ASN A 203 3.34 -3.30 -11.23
C ASN A 203 2.18 -2.30 -11.09
N LEU A 204 0.91 -2.77 -11.09
CA LEU A 204 -0.24 -1.87 -10.96
C LEU A 204 -0.20 -1.06 -9.67
N ALA A 205 -0.27 0.26 -9.78
CA ALA A 205 -0.21 1.23 -8.67
C ALA A 205 1.02 1.02 -7.76
N SER A 206 2.15 0.59 -8.31
CA SER A 206 3.33 0.15 -7.55
C SER A 206 3.83 1.20 -6.56
N SER A 207 4.02 2.44 -6.98
CA SER A 207 4.48 3.54 -6.12
C SER A 207 3.46 3.95 -5.04
N LEU A 208 2.18 3.65 -5.24
CA LEU A 208 1.11 3.91 -4.27
C LEU A 208 1.01 2.76 -3.26
N ILE A 209 0.83 1.52 -3.73
CA ILE A 209 0.67 0.35 -2.86
C ILE A 209 1.94 0.11 -2.06
N GLY A 210 3.10 0.14 -2.71
CA GLY A 210 4.36 -0.21 -2.08
C GLY A 210 4.50 -1.70 -1.83
N PHE A 211 5.50 -2.11 -1.07
CA PHE A 211 5.81 -3.53 -0.88
C PHE A 211 6.23 -3.86 0.56
N CYS A 212 6.20 -5.16 0.86
CA CYS A 212 6.62 -5.72 2.13
C CYS A 212 8.02 -6.35 2.05
N GLY A 213 8.74 -6.32 3.17
CA GLY A 213 9.97 -7.08 3.37
C GLY A 213 9.72 -8.58 3.57
N THR A 214 10.81 -9.33 3.69
CA THR A 214 10.79 -10.79 3.91
C THR A 214 10.12 -11.22 5.22
N ASP A 215 9.99 -10.33 6.17
CA ASP A 215 9.33 -10.51 7.48
C ASP A 215 7.88 -9.99 7.51
N ASN A 216 7.30 -9.73 6.33
CA ASN A 216 5.95 -9.19 6.12
C ASN A 216 5.73 -7.79 6.70
N GLN A 217 6.78 -7.06 7.06
CA GLN A 217 6.70 -5.65 7.42
C GLN A 217 6.56 -4.80 6.15
N GLY A 218 5.61 -3.88 6.13
CA GLY A 218 5.49 -2.90 5.05
C GLY A 218 6.69 -1.95 5.03
N LEU A 219 7.35 -1.83 3.87
CA LEU A 219 8.56 -1.00 3.70
C LEU A 219 8.26 0.31 2.98
N TRP A 220 7.40 0.30 1.97
CA TRP A 220 7.06 1.45 1.13
C TRP A 220 5.56 1.57 0.90
N GLY A 221 5.11 2.74 0.45
CA GLY A 221 3.74 3.02 0.05
C GLY A 221 2.71 2.81 1.16
N LEU A 222 1.50 2.44 0.78
CA LEU A 222 0.40 2.14 1.69
C LEU A 222 0.69 0.91 2.58
N GLU A 223 1.46 -0.06 2.09
CA GLU A 223 1.92 -1.20 2.89
C GLU A 223 2.69 -0.75 4.14
N SER A 224 3.55 0.27 4.00
CA SER A 224 4.29 0.86 5.11
C SER A 224 3.40 1.76 5.96
N LYS A 225 2.63 2.63 5.32
CA LYS A 225 1.79 3.62 6.00
C LYS A 225 0.72 2.98 6.89
N TRP A 226 0.11 1.91 6.41
CA TRP A 226 -0.94 1.18 7.13
C TRP A 226 -0.45 -0.13 7.74
N ASN A 227 0.85 -0.23 7.99
CA ASN A 227 1.44 -1.47 8.53
C ASN A 227 0.74 -1.95 9.79
N ASP A 228 0.41 -1.07 10.72
CA ASP A 228 -0.24 -1.42 12.00
C ASP A 228 -1.67 -1.94 11.81
N ILE A 229 -2.37 -1.52 10.74
CA ILE A 229 -3.72 -1.99 10.39
C ILE A 229 -3.66 -3.34 9.69
N LEU A 230 -2.69 -3.48 8.78
CA LEU A 230 -2.57 -4.65 7.90
C LEU A 230 -1.90 -5.85 8.56
N THR A 231 -0.93 -5.66 9.49
CA THR A 231 -0.06 -6.75 9.97
C THR A 231 -0.79 -7.73 10.89
N GLY A 232 -1.75 -7.29 11.71
CA GLY A 232 -2.37 -8.13 12.73
C GLY A 232 -1.49 -8.39 13.95
N THR A 233 -1.91 -9.29 14.82
CA THR A 233 -1.20 -9.65 16.05
C THR A 233 -0.84 -11.13 16.05
N PRO A 234 0.42 -11.50 16.25
CA PRO A 234 0.84 -12.90 16.27
C PRO A 234 0.15 -13.70 17.37
N GLY A 235 -0.21 -14.93 17.06
CA GLY A 235 -0.62 -15.93 18.02
C GLY A 235 0.56 -16.66 18.63
N LYS A 236 0.28 -17.50 19.60
CA LYS A 236 1.30 -18.25 20.32
C LYS A 236 0.78 -19.64 20.73
N VAL A 237 1.55 -20.67 20.42
CA VAL A 237 1.40 -22.00 21.02
C VAL A 237 2.49 -22.20 22.04
N THR A 238 2.13 -22.60 23.23
CA THR A 238 3.10 -22.99 24.27
C THR A 238 2.80 -24.42 24.64
N SER A 239 3.71 -25.34 24.30
CA SER A 239 3.62 -26.77 24.59
C SER A 239 4.67 -27.17 25.60
N ALA A 240 4.36 -28.14 26.45
CA ALA A 240 5.35 -28.69 27.37
C ALA A 240 6.36 -29.58 26.64
N GLN A 241 7.63 -29.46 26.98
CA GLN A 241 8.71 -30.30 26.48
C GLN A 241 9.51 -30.93 27.61
N ASP A 242 10.12 -32.08 27.35
CA ASP A 242 11.01 -32.74 28.33
C ASP A 242 12.42 -32.12 28.33
N ALA A 243 13.31 -32.68 29.13
CA ALA A 243 14.69 -32.21 29.29
C ALA A 243 15.53 -32.42 27.99
N VAL A 244 15.06 -33.20 27.04
CA VAL A 244 15.68 -33.46 25.75
C VAL A 244 15.01 -32.65 24.63
N GLN A 245 14.06 -31.77 25.03
CA GLN A 245 13.27 -30.89 24.13
C GLN A 245 12.26 -31.63 23.24
N ASP A 246 11.85 -32.85 23.62
CA ASP A 246 10.74 -33.52 22.96
C ASP A 246 9.39 -33.08 23.54
N LEU A 247 8.39 -32.90 22.70
CA LEU A 247 7.04 -32.53 23.13
C LEU A 247 6.45 -33.63 24.01
N ILE A 248 5.96 -33.25 25.20
CA ILE A 248 5.28 -34.18 26.09
C ILE A 248 3.83 -34.32 25.66
N PRO A 249 3.39 -35.45 25.10
CA PRO A 249 1.98 -35.67 24.73
C PRO A 249 1.09 -35.58 25.97
N TYR A 250 -0.04 -34.86 25.87
CA TYR A 250 -1.11 -34.78 26.88
C TYR A 250 -0.89 -33.83 28.08
N GLU A 251 0.09 -32.89 28.06
CA GLU A 251 0.08 -31.74 28.96
C GLU A 251 -0.62 -30.54 28.30
N ASP A 252 -1.16 -29.61 29.15
CA ASP A 252 -1.97 -28.48 28.70
C ASP A 252 -1.21 -27.59 27.69
N GLU A 253 -1.60 -27.65 26.42
CA GLU A 253 -1.20 -26.68 25.40
C GLU A 253 -1.94 -25.36 25.62
N THR A 254 -1.20 -24.29 25.76
CA THR A 254 -1.81 -22.95 25.75
C THR A 254 -1.77 -22.42 24.32
N TYR A 255 -2.94 -22.32 23.70
CA TYR A 255 -3.14 -21.76 22.39
C TYR A 255 -3.72 -20.35 22.48
N ILE A 256 -2.98 -19.37 21.94
CA ILE A 256 -3.46 -18.01 21.72
C ILE A 256 -3.58 -17.84 20.19
N ALA A 257 -4.80 -17.72 19.72
CA ALA A 257 -5.04 -17.54 18.30
C ALA A 257 -4.40 -16.23 17.77
N PRO A 258 -3.81 -16.22 16.59
CA PRO A 258 -3.41 -14.98 15.94
C PRO A 258 -4.65 -14.13 15.63
N GLN A 259 -4.50 -12.82 15.68
CA GLN A 259 -5.50 -11.88 15.16
C GLN A 259 -5.01 -11.41 13.80
N ASN A 260 -5.77 -11.70 12.76
CA ASN A 260 -5.40 -11.31 11.40
C ASN A 260 -5.44 -9.79 11.21
N GLY A 261 -4.66 -9.29 10.27
CA GLY A 261 -4.73 -7.89 9.86
C GLY A 261 -6.09 -7.56 9.24
N ASN A 262 -6.45 -6.28 9.27
CA ASN A 262 -7.69 -5.81 8.67
C ASN A 262 -7.53 -5.65 7.16
N ASP A 263 -8.58 -5.98 6.40
CA ASP A 263 -8.65 -5.68 4.98
C ASP A 263 -8.95 -4.19 4.76
N ILE A 264 -8.42 -3.64 3.69
CA ILE A 264 -8.65 -2.24 3.30
C ILE A 264 -9.17 -2.19 1.87
N THR A 265 -10.27 -1.47 1.65
CA THR A 265 -10.77 -1.16 0.32
C THR A 265 -10.35 0.27 -0.04
N LEU A 266 -9.65 0.41 -1.16
CA LEU A 266 -9.22 1.69 -1.70
C LEU A 266 -10.35 2.39 -2.46
N THR A 267 -10.13 3.66 -2.79
CA THR A 267 -10.92 4.41 -3.77
C THR A 267 -10.45 4.14 -5.20
N ILE A 268 -9.22 3.65 -5.39
CA ILE A 268 -8.64 3.28 -6.68
C ILE A 268 -9.52 2.25 -7.39
N ASP A 269 -9.80 2.50 -8.66
CA ASP A 269 -10.34 1.51 -9.59
C ASP A 269 -9.20 0.93 -10.44
N ALA A 270 -8.99 -0.37 -10.37
CA ALA A 270 -7.88 -1.04 -11.04
C ALA A 270 -7.90 -0.88 -12.56
N ASN A 271 -9.09 -0.76 -13.18
CA ASN A 271 -9.19 -0.56 -14.62
C ASN A 271 -8.82 0.89 -15.01
N ILE A 272 -9.30 1.88 -14.25
CA ILE A 272 -8.94 3.29 -14.46
C ILE A 272 -7.43 3.48 -14.22
N GLN A 273 -6.88 2.85 -13.20
CA GLN A 273 -5.45 2.86 -12.91
C GLN A 273 -4.63 2.27 -14.07
N GLN A 274 -5.06 1.14 -14.59
CA GLN A 274 -4.37 0.47 -15.72
C GLN A 274 -4.40 1.33 -16.99
N ILE A 275 -5.54 1.99 -17.26
CA ILE A 275 -5.65 2.94 -18.39
C ILE A 275 -4.69 4.10 -18.19
N ALA A 276 -4.65 4.69 -17.00
CA ALA A 276 -3.76 5.81 -16.67
C ALA A 276 -2.28 5.41 -16.83
N GLU A 277 -1.87 4.26 -16.31
CA GLU A 277 -0.48 3.75 -16.43
C GLU A 277 -0.08 3.47 -17.87
N LYS A 278 -0.97 2.83 -18.65
CA LYS A 278 -0.73 2.51 -20.07
C LYS A 278 -0.36 3.77 -20.85
N TYR A 279 -1.19 4.81 -20.75
CA TYR A 279 -0.98 6.04 -21.51
C TYR A 279 0.13 6.92 -20.94
N LEU A 280 0.32 6.91 -19.63
CA LEU A 280 1.46 7.59 -18.99
C LEU A 280 2.80 7.01 -19.47
N LYS A 281 2.92 5.70 -19.43
CA LYS A 281 4.12 4.99 -19.90
C LYS A 281 4.41 5.34 -21.35
N GLN A 282 3.40 5.19 -22.23
CA GLN A 282 3.53 5.53 -23.64
C GLN A 282 3.98 6.98 -23.84
N ALA A 283 3.35 7.92 -23.13
CA ALA A 283 3.70 9.34 -23.23
C ALA A 283 5.13 9.64 -22.78
N CYS A 284 5.58 9.01 -21.70
CA CYS A 284 6.95 9.19 -21.17
C CYS A 284 8.00 8.61 -22.14
N GLU A 285 7.73 7.45 -22.73
CA GLU A 285 8.62 6.80 -23.69
C GLU A 285 8.68 7.59 -25.02
N GLU A 286 7.53 7.99 -25.58
CA GLU A 286 7.46 8.75 -26.84
C GLU A 286 8.10 10.15 -26.76
N ASN A 287 8.05 10.77 -25.58
CA ASN A 287 8.63 12.10 -25.36
C ASN A 287 9.98 12.07 -24.63
N GLU A 288 10.59 10.90 -24.45
CA GLU A 288 11.88 10.70 -23.78
C GLU A 288 11.98 11.47 -22.45
N CYS A 289 10.94 11.34 -21.59
CA CYS A 289 10.87 12.09 -20.34
C CYS A 289 11.96 11.64 -19.35
N LYS A 290 12.93 12.51 -19.08
CA LYS A 290 14.10 12.18 -18.24
C LYS A 290 13.73 11.67 -16.86
N GLU A 291 12.69 12.24 -16.27
CA GLU A 291 12.23 11.90 -14.93
C GLU A 291 10.85 11.27 -14.91
N GLY A 292 10.37 10.83 -16.09
CA GLY A 292 9.07 10.17 -16.19
C GLY A 292 7.88 11.12 -16.05
N GLY A 293 6.84 10.67 -15.35
CA GLY A 293 5.61 11.43 -15.19
C GLY A 293 4.68 10.89 -14.13
N ASN A 294 3.55 11.55 -13.95
CA ASN A 294 2.43 11.05 -13.16
C ASN A 294 1.07 11.44 -13.75
N VAL A 295 0.05 10.64 -13.41
CA VAL A 295 -1.37 10.91 -13.67
C VAL A 295 -2.14 10.72 -12.38
N ILE A 296 -3.00 11.68 -12.06
CA ILE A 296 -3.97 11.56 -10.98
C ILE A 296 -5.36 11.74 -11.60
N ILE A 297 -6.30 10.86 -11.23
CA ILE A 297 -7.71 10.97 -11.59
C ILE A 297 -8.51 10.98 -10.29
N MET A 298 -9.36 12.01 -10.13
CA MET A 298 -10.08 12.28 -8.89
C MET A 298 -11.56 12.54 -9.18
N ASP A 299 -12.43 12.03 -8.32
CA ASP A 299 -13.83 12.43 -8.21
C ASP A 299 -13.91 13.76 -7.43
N PRO A 300 -14.40 14.84 -8.03
CA PRO A 300 -14.44 16.15 -7.38
C PRO A 300 -15.40 16.24 -6.20
N ASP A 301 -16.51 15.49 -6.22
CA ASP A 301 -17.58 15.59 -5.21
C ASP A 301 -17.17 14.92 -3.89
N THR A 302 -16.38 13.87 -3.98
CA THR A 302 -16.00 13.07 -2.80
C THR A 302 -14.54 13.28 -2.38
N GLY A 303 -13.69 13.75 -3.29
CA GLY A 303 -12.24 13.76 -3.13
C GLY A 303 -11.59 12.39 -3.32
N ASP A 304 -12.32 11.40 -3.82
CA ASP A 304 -11.81 10.05 -4.05
C ASP A 304 -10.79 10.03 -5.17
N ILE A 305 -9.64 9.41 -4.91
CA ILE A 305 -8.62 9.21 -5.92
C ILE A 305 -8.94 7.89 -6.63
N LEU A 306 -9.36 7.99 -7.89
CA LEU A 306 -9.73 6.84 -8.73
C LEU A 306 -8.53 6.17 -9.37
N ALA A 307 -7.49 6.96 -9.67
CA ALA A 307 -6.19 6.49 -10.13
C ALA A 307 -5.06 7.44 -9.69
N MET A 308 -3.91 6.87 -9.39
CA MET A 308 -2.67 7.59 -9.07
C MET A 308 -1.49 6.81 -9.65
N ALA A 309 -1.15 7.10 -10.89
CA ALA A 309 -0.10 6.45 -11.66
C ALA A 309 1.20 7.26 -11.63
N THR A 310 2.33 6.58 -11.54
CA THR A 310 3.68 7.14 -11.66
C THR A 310 4.51 6.28 -12.61
N TYR A 311 5.30 6.90 -13.47
CA TYR A 311 6.26 6.24 -14.34
C TYR A 311 7.65 6.87 -14.16
N PRO A 312 8.75 6.09 -14.14
CA PRO A 312 8.80 4.64 -14.24
C PRO A 312 8.17 3.93 -13.05
N ASP A 313 7.62 2.75 -13.31
CA ASP A 313 7.04 1.83 -12.35
C ASP A 313 7.98 0.65 -12.05
N TYR A 314 7.58 -0.26 -11.16
CA TYR A 314 8.37 -1.45 -10.80
C TYR A 314 7.47 -2.61 -10.39
N ASN A 315 8.00 -3.84 -10.48
CA ASN A 315 7.28 -5.03 -10.05
C ASN A 315 7.24 -5.14 -8.52
N LEU A 316 6.03 -5.10 -7.94
CA LEU A 316 5.80 -5.22 -6.48
C LEU A 316 6.26 -6.56 -5.90
N ASN A 317 6.26 -7.63 -6.72
CA ASN A 317 6.75 -8.95 -6.31
C ASN A 317 8.28 -9.08 -6.35
N ASP A 318 8.96 -8.19 -7.10
CA ASP A 318 10.43 -8.07 -7.17
C ASP A 318 10.85 -6.59 -7.23
N PRO A 319 10.68 -5.82 -6.14
CA PRO A 319 10.86 -4.37 -6.17
C PRO A 319 12.32 -3.92 -6.31
N TYR A 320 13.26 -4.82 -6.16
CA TYR A 320 14.69 -4.50 -6.23
C TYR A 320 15.27 -4.60 -7.65
N THR A 321 14.56 -5.24 -8.57
CA THR A 321 14.90 -5.30 -9.99
C THR A 321 14.15 -4.20 -10.74
N LEU A 322 14.89 -3.36 -11.47
CA LEU A 322 14.33 -2.26 -12.26
C LEU A 322 14.47 -2.59 -13.75
N ASP A 323 13.45 -3.21 -14.34
CA ASP A 323 13.48 -3.74 -15.71
C ASP A 323 13.68 -2.68 -16.80
N PHE A 324 13.42 -1.41 -16.50
CA PHE A 324 13.63 -0.29 -17.44
C PHE A 324 15.09 0.17 -17.52
N ILE A 325 15.98 -0.33 -16.64
CA ILE A 325 17.43 -0.05 -16.69
C ILE A 325 18.12 -1.26 -17.32
N PRO A 326 18.86 -1.10 -18.44
CA PRO A 326 19.61 -2.20 -19.02
C PRO A 326 20.61 -2.82 -18.05
N GLU A 327 20.70 -4.16 -18.02
CA GLU A 327 21.56 -4.94 -17.11
C GLU A 327 23.02 -4.46 -17.15
N ASP A 328 23.52 -4.11 -18.33
CA ASP A 328 24.89 -3.64 -18.51
C ASP A 328 25.13 -2.21 -17.96
N GLU A 329 24.10 -1.41 -17.77
CA GLU A 329 24.15 -0.13 -17.08
C GLU A 329 24.01 -0.33 -15.57
N TRP A 330 23.10 -1.19 -15.15
CA TRP A 330 22.88 -1.52 -13.74
C TRP A 330 24.15 -2.09 -13.08
N ASP A 331 24.84 -2.99 -13.75
CA ASP A 331 26.08 -3.61 -13.26
C ASP A 331 27.27 -2.65 -13.13
N LYS A 332 27.22 -1.49 -13.80
CA LYS A 332 28.25 -0.45 -13.71
C LYS A 332 28.02 0.50 -12.51
N MET A 333 26.82 0.54 -11.99
CA MET A 333 26.46 1.37 -10.84
C MET A 333 27.05 0.79 -9.56
N SER A 334 27.48 1.67 -8.66
CA SER A 334 27.79 1.27 -7.29
C SER A 334 26.51 0.86 -6.55
N SER A 335 26.63 0.10 -5.46
CA SER A 335 25.47 -0.29 -4.64
C SER A 335 24.70 0.92 -4.09
N ASP A 336 25.37 2.03 -3.82
CA ASP A 336 24.71 3.25 -3.35
C ASP A 336 23.91 3.92 -4.49
N GLU A 337 24.43 3.93 -5.72
CA GLU A 337 23.72 4.46 -6.89
C GLU A 337 22.51 3.58 -7.25
N GLN A 338 22.67 2.26 -7.20
CA GLN A 338 21.57 1.30 -7.41
C GLN A 338 20.46 1.54 -6.37
N TYR A 339 20.82 1.66 -5.10
CA TYR A 339 19.84 1.90 -4.02
C TYR A 339 19.15 3.25 -4.17
N GLN A 340 19.88 4.29 -4.56
CA GLN A 340 19.28 5.60 -4.85
C GLN A 340 18.28 5.52 -5.99
N LYS A 341 18.60 4.81 -7.09
CA LYS A 341 17.68 4.62 -8.22
C LYS A 341 16.43 3.86 -7.81
N GLN A 342 16.56 2.81 -7.01
CA GLN A 342 15.44 2.09 -6.44
C GLN A 342 14.54 3.01 -5.61
N GLN A 343 15.11 3.81 -4.69
CA GLN A 343 14.34 4.75 -3.87
C GLN A 343 13.62 5.80 -4.73
N GLU A 344 14.26 6.36 -5.75
CA GLU A 344 13.64 7.30 -6.68
C GLU A 344 12.43 6.69 -7.38
N THR A 345 12.52 5.40 -7.77
CA THR A 345 11.45 4.67 -8.47
C THR A 345 10.32 4.26 -7.52
N TRP A 346 10.63 3.86 -6.27
CA TRP A 346 9.62 3.48 -5.28
C TRP A 346 8.79 4.67 -4.79
N ASN A 347 9.31 5.88 -4.89
CA ASN A 347 8.63 7.10 -4.44
C ASN A 347 7.42 7.43 -5.33
N ASN A 348 6.30 7.76 -4.69
CA ASN A 348 5.12 8.25 -5.36
C ASN A 348 5.27 9.75 -5.71
N ARG A 349 5.66 10.05 -6.94
CA ARG A 349 5.89 11.44 -7.40
C ARG A 349 4.68 12.35 -7.26
N ALA A 350 3.47 11.80 -7.31
CA ALA A 350 2.25 12.59 -7.14
C ALA A 350 2.18 13.34 -5.80
N ILE A 351 2.90 12.84 -4.78
CA ILE A 351 2.89 13.40 -3.41
C ILE A 351 4.28 13.76 -2.88
N THR A 352 5.35 13.10 -3.36
CA THR A 352 6.70 13.30 -2.80
C THR A 352 7.54 14.30 -3.60
N SER A 353 7.13 14.62 -4.82
CA SER A 353 7.81 15.59 -5.68
C SER A 353 7.04 16.89 -5.76
N THR A 354 7.73 18.00 -5.70
CA THR A 354 7.16 19.33 -5.96
C THR A 354 7.60 19.83 -7.31
N TYR A 355 6.74 20.56 -8.00
CA TYR A 355 7.01 21.13 -9.30
C TYR A 355 6.41 22.54 -9.43
N GLU A 356 6.86 23.31 -10.38
CA GLU A 356 6.20 24.56 -10.77
C GLU A 356 4.99 24.25 -11.63
N PRO A 357 3.74 24.58 -11.20
CA PRO A 357 2.53 24.19 -11.93
C PRO A 357 2.35 24.92 -13.27
N GLY A 358 3.13 26.00 -13.49
CA GLY A 358 3.04 26.80 -14.69
C GLY A 358 1.61 27.29 -14.95
N SER A 359 1.22 27.37 -16.21
CA SER A 359 -0.06 27.95 -16.61
C SER A 359 -1.32 27.19 -16.13
N VAL A 360 -1.22 25.99 -15.57
CA VAL A 360 -2.37 25.36 -14.88
C VAL A 360 -2.79 26.19 -13.68
N PHE A 361 -1.83 26.83 -13.01
CA PHE A 361 -2.10 27.68 -11.86
C PHE A 361 -2.92 28.94 -12.18
N LYS A 362 -3.00 29.35 -13.44
CA LYS A 362 -3.87 30.44 -13.89
C LYS A 362 -5.34 30.23 -13.54
N ILE A 363 -5.76 28.98 -13.32
CA ILE A 363 -7.09 28.62 -12.82
C ILE A 363 -7.31 29.28 -11.45
N VAL A 364 -6.33 29.17 -10.54
CA VAL A 364 -6.40 29.76 -9.19
C VAL A 364 -6.39 31.28 -9.23
N THR A 365 -5.51 31.87 -10.05
CA THR A 365 -5.39 33.32 -10.19
C THR A 365 -6.64 33.93 -10.82
N ALA A 366 -7.22 33.28 -11.85
CA ALA A 366 -8.46 33.75 -12.47
C ALA A 366 -9.65 33.64 -11.50
N ALA A 367 -9.77 32.53 -10.80
CA ALA A 367 -10.81 32.31 -9.79
C ALA A 367 -10.73 33.38 -8.68
N ALA A 368 -9.53 33.69 -8.17
CA ALA A 368 -9.32 34.74 -7.20
C ALA A 368 -9.74 36.13 -7.71
N GLY A 369 -9.40 36.46 -8.96
CA GLY A 369 -9.77 37.73 -9.59
C GLY A 369 -11.28 37.90 -9.77
N LEU A 370 -11.96 36.81 -10.16
CA LEU A 370 -13.43 36.78 -10.30
C LEU A 370 -14.11 36.89 -8.95
N GLU A 371 -13.70 36.08 -7.96
CA GLU A 371 -14.30 36.06 -6.63
C GLU A 371 -14.18 37.39 -5.89
N GLU A 372 -13.06 38.12 -6.05
CA GLU A 372 -12.85 39.45 -5.53
C GLU A 372 -13.57 40.57 -6.33
N GLY A 373 -14.26 40.20 -7.44
CA GLY A 373 -14.93 41.17 -8.29
C GLY A 373 -13.98 42.17 -8.96
N LEU A 374 -12.71 41.80 -9.12
CA LEU A 374 -11.70 42.68 -9.74
C LEU A 374 -11.81 42.68 -11.26
N VAL A 375 -12.40 41.66 -11.83
CA VAL A 375 -12.58 41.46 -13.26
C VAL A 375 -13.82 40.64 -13.54
N ASP A 376 -14.39 40.81 -14.71
CA ASP A 376 -15.48 40.03 -15.30
C ASP A 376 -14.89 39.14 -16.41
N SER A 377 -15.47 37.99 -16.64
CA SER A 377 -14.94 36.99 -17.62
C SER A 377 -14.87 37.56 -19.06
N ASP A 378 -15.88 38.31 -19.47
CA ASP A 378 -16.11 38.67 -20.85
C ASP A 378 -15.99 40.17 -21.13
N THR A 379 -15.65 40.99 -20.15
CA THR A 379 -15.39 42.41 -20.35
C THR A 379 -14.23 42.59 -21.35
N PRO A 380 -14.44 43.20 -22.50
CA PRO A 380 -13.40 43.29 -23.56
C PRO A 380 -12.33 44.30 -23.16
N ASN A 381 -11.12 44.11 -23.70
CA ASN A 381 -9.99 45.03 -23.60
C ASN A 381 -9.58 45.36 -22.16
N VAL A 382 -9.69 44.40 -21.25
CA VAL A 382 -9.30 44.55 -19.83
C VAL A 382 -7.78 44.43 -19.67
N TYR A 383 -7.15 43.63 -20.50
CA TYR A 383 -5.73 43.35 -20.54
C TYR A 383 -5.14 43.67 -21.92
N HIS A 384 -3.85 44.01 -21.95
CA HIS A 384 -3.10 44.22 -23.15
C HIS A 384 -1.82 43.39 -23.18
N CYS A 385 -1.47 42.79 -24.33
CA CYS A 385 -0.30 41.95 -24.51
C CYS A 385 0.48 42.31 -25.77
N ASP A 386 1.62 42.92 -25.61
CA ASP A 386 2.59 43.20 -26.71
C ASP A 386 3.61 42.07 -26.92
N GLY A 387 3.34 40.86 -26.38
CA GLY A 387 4.26 39.72 -26.40
C GLY A 387 5.19 39.66 -25.19
N TYR A 388 5.16 40.64 -24.30
CA TYR A 388 5.91 40.72 -23.06
C TYR A 388 5.25 41.66 -22.05
N GLU A 389 5.71 41.63 -20.79
CA GLU A 389 5.40 42.60 -19.75
C GLU A 389 6.69 43.08 -19.10
N ASP A 390 6.84 44.39 -18.90
CA ASP A 390 7.97 44.99 -18.18
C ASP A 390 7.58 45.21 -16.72
N VAL A 391 8.16 44.45 -15.82
CA VAL A 391 7.92 44.53 -14.39
C VAL A 391 9.18 45.04 -13.69
N ASP A 392 9.18 46.29 -13.33
CA ASP A 392 10.32 46.97 -12.67
C ASP A 392 11.68 46.81 -13.40
N GLY A 393 11.63 46.81 -14.75
CA GLY A 393 12.80 46.65 -15.62
C GLY A 393 13.18 45.20 -15.94
N VAL A 394 12.39 44.22 -15.47
CA VAL A 394 12.52 42.81 -15.83
C VAL A 394 11.48 42.46 -16.91
N ILE A 395 11.96 42.07 -18.09
CA ILE A 395 11.08 41.66 -19.21
C ILE A 395 10.67 40.23 -19.01
N ILE A 396 9.33 39.98 -18.90
CA ILE A 396 8.72 38.66 -18.81
C ILE A 396 7.96 38.41 -20.10
N ASN A 397 8.39 37.41 -20.87
CA ASN A 397 7.82 37.13 -22.18
C ASN A 397 6.49 36.36 -22.10
N CYS A 398 5.61 36.63 -23.06
CA CYS A 398 4.48 35.77 -23.35
C CYS A 398 4.94 34.55 -24.16
N SER A 399 4.13 33.46 -24.13
CA SER A 399 4.32 32.31 -25.02
C SER A 399 4.23 32.69 -26.49
N ASP A 400 3.39 33.66 -26.85
CA ASP A 400 3.36 34.30 -28.13
C ASP A 400 4.07 35.66 -28.06
N THR A 401 5.30 35.72 -28.51
CA THR A 401 6.13 36.93 -28.52
C THR A 401 5.67 37.99 -29.55
N SER A 402 4.75 37.65 -30.42
CA SER A 402 4.10 38.63 -31.34
C SER A 402 3.00 39.45 -30.64
N GLY A 403 2.56 39.00 -29.49
CA GLY A 403 1.52 39.61 -28.68
C GLY A 403 0.10 39.21 -29.09
N HIS A 404 -0.78 39.16 -28.09
CA HIS A 404 -2.21 38.84 -28.28
C HIS A 404 -3.07 40.11 -28.50
N GLY A 405 -2.53 41.30 -28.28
CA GLY A 405 -3.31 42.55 -28.29
C GLY A 405 -4.22 42.68 -27.07
N ASP A 406 -5.37 43.29 -27.29
CA ASP A 406 -6.37 43.52 -26.23
C ASP A 406 -7.20 42.27 -25.94
N LEU A 407 -7.33 41.89 -24.67
CA LEU A 407 -7.95 40.65 -24.23
C LEU A 407 -8.98 40.88 -23.13
N SER A 408 -10.04 40.06 -23.13
CA SER A 408 -10.85 39.74 -21.93
C SER A 408 -10.15 38.69 -21.04
N LEU A 409 -10.67 38.41 -19.84
CA LEU A 409 -10.13 37.34 -18.98
C LEU A 409 -10.28 35.97 -19.63
N ARG A 410 -11.43 35.70 -20.28
CA ARG A 410 -11.68 34.46 -21.03
C ARG A 410 -10.63 34.25 -22.13
N GLU A 411 -10.38 35.29 -22.94
CA GLU A 411 -9.37 35.22 -23.99
C GLU A 411 -7.96 35.07 -23.45
N ALA A 412 -7.63 35.74 -22.35
CA ALA A 412 -6.35 35.60 -21.67
C ALA A 412 -6.11 34.18 -21.16
N LEU A 413 -7.15 33.52 -20.61
CA LEU A 413 -7.10 32.12 -20.18
C LEU A 413 -7.02 31.17 -21.36
N LYS A 414 -7.82 31.41 -22.43
CA LYS A 414 -7.85 30.64 -23.67
C LYS A 414 -6.50 30.57 -24.36
N TYR A 415 -5.82 31.71 -24.51
CA TYR A 415 -4.51 31.81 -25.13
C TYR A 415 -3.34 31.61 -24.13
N SER A 416 -3.65 31.43 -22.85
CA SER A 416 -2.64 31.27 -21.79
C SER A 416 -1.67 32.47 -21.71
N CYS A 417 -2.16 33.71 -21.88
CA CYS A 417 -1.39 34.93 -21.96
C CYS A 417 -0.71 35.29 -20.61
N ASN A 418 0.63 35.30 -20.54
CA ASN A 418 1.35 35.66 -19.32
C ASN A 418 1.17 37.14 -18.95
N PRO A 419 1.34 38.15 -19.87
CA PRO A 419 1.12 39.56 -19.53
C PRO A 419 -0.24 39.84 -18.90
N ALA A 420 -1.32 39.25 -19.42
CA ALA A 420 -2.66 39.45 -18.86
C ALA A 420 -2.76 38.93 -17.41
N PHE A 421 -2.14 37.77 -17.11
CA PHE A 421 -2.12 37.22 -15.76
C PHE A 421 -1.20 37.98 -14.81
N ILE A 422 -0.10 38.56 -15.31
CA ILE A 422 0.73 39.50 -14.55
C ILE A 422 -0.08 40.72 -14.13
N GLN A 423 -0.78 41.36 -15.08
CA GLN A 423 -1.66 42.52 -14.81
C GLN A 423 -2.78 42.15 -13.84
N LEU A 424 -3.38 40.97 -13.93
CA LEU A 424 -4.37 40.48 -12.98
C LEU A 424 -3.75 40.27 -11.59
N GLY A 425 -2.59 39.58 -11.50
CA GLY A 425 -1.87 39.35 -10.24
C GLY A 425 -1.51 40.65 -9.52
N GLN A 426 -1.10 41.67 -10.27
CA GLN A 426 -0.85 43.02 -9.71
C GLN A 426 -2.10 43.66 -9.16
N LYS A 427 -3.29 43.48 -9.79
CA LYS A 427 -4.59 43.93 -9.27
C LYS A 427 -5.00 43.18 -8.02
N ILE A 428 -4.77 41.86 -7.97
CA ILE A 428 -5.07 41.03 -6.79
C ILE A 428 -4.16 41.41 -5.61
N GLY A 429 -2.87 41.57 -5.86
CA GLY A 429 -1.85 41.90 -4.86
C GLY A 429 -1.45 40.70 -4.00
N VAL A 430 -0.25 40.80 -3.41
CA VAL A 430 0.41 39.70 -2.68
C VAL A 430 -0.51 39.11 -1.60
N LYS A 431 -1.03 39.94 -0.70
CA LYS A 431 -1.81 39.49 0.46
C LYS A 431 -3.06 38.70 0.06
N THR A 432 -3.77 39.15 -0.98
CA THR A 432 -4.99 38.46 -1.45
C THR A 432 -4.61 37.15 -2.13
N LEU A 433 -3.53 37.14 -2.94
CA LEU A 433 -3.07 35.91 -3.62
C LEU A 433 -2.66 34.84 -2.59
N TYR A 434 -1.92 35.20 -1.52
CA TYR A 434 -1.56 34.28 -0.45
C TYR A 434 -2.75 33.75 0.32
N ARG A 435 -3.80 34.58 0.53
CA ARG A 435 -5.07 34.11 1.12
C ARG A 435 -5.72 33.02 0.24
N TYR A 436 -5.67 33.13 -1.09
CA TYR A 436 -6.16 32.09 -1.97
C TYR A 436 -5.24 30.87 -2.01
N PHE A 437 -3.93 31.02 -1.86
CA PHE A 437 -3.03 29.87 -1.70
C PHE A 437 -3.40 29.04 -0.47
N ASP A 438 -3.68 29.70 0.67
CA ASP A 438 -4.16 29.05 1.88
C ASP A 438 -5.56 28.44 1.68
N ALA A 439 -6.47 29.17 1.06
CA ALA A 439 -7.83 28.72 0.83
C ALA A 439 -7.89 27.47 -0.05
N PHE A 440 -7.10 27.39 -1.12
CA PHE A 440 -6.96 26.21 -1.99
C PHE A 440 -6.13 25.06 -1.38
N GLY A 441 -5.58 25.25 -0.17
CA GLY A 441 -4.90 24.20 0.58
C GLY A 441 -3.43 23.99 0.21
N PHE A 442 -2.75 24.94 -0.44
CA PHE A 442 -1.34 24.78 -0.81
C PHE A 442 -0.37 24.84 0.37
N PHE A 443 -0.81 25.31 1.52
CA PHE A 443 -0.02 25.30 2.76
C PHE A 443 -0.38 24.14 3.68
N ASP A 444 -1.44 23.40 3.37
CA ASP A 444 -1.90 22.25 4.13
C ASP A 444 -1.31 20.95 3.58
N SER A 445 -1.06 19.97 4.47
CA SER A 445 -0.90 18.58 4.03
C SER A 445 -2.28 18.01 3.68
N SER A 446 -2.42 17.35 2.55
CA SER A 446 -3.67 16.72 2.14
C SER A 446 -4.03 15.52 3.04
N ASN A 447 -3.01 14.87 3.61
CA ASN A 447 -3.15 13.68 4.46
C ASN A 447 -4.08 12.61 3.84
N PHE A 448 -4.03 12.44 2.52
CA PHE A 448 -4.94 11.58 1.75
C PHE A 448 -4.92 10.12 2.20
N ALA A 449 -3.77 9.64 2.68
CA ALA A 449 -3.58 8.28 3.19
C ALA A 449 -3.82 8.16 4.70
N ASP A 450 -4.42 9.18 5.34
CA ASP A 450 -4.65 9.19 6.78
C ASP A 450 -5.97 8.47 7.11
N ILE A 451 -5.87 7.34 7.80
CA ILE A 451 -7.01 6.55 8.26
C ILE A 451 -7.10 6.65 9.79
N GLY A 452 -7.40 7.85 10.26
CA GLY A 452 -7.74 8.04 11.68
C GLY A 452 -6.59 8.20 12.66
N ASP A 453 -5.34 8.27 12.21
CA ASP A 453 -4.20 8.61 13.06
C ASP A 453 -3.31 9.68 12.42
N SER A 454 -2.81 10.61 13.22
CA SER A 454 -2.14 11.86 12.84
C SER A 454 -0.76 11.71 12.16
N GLY A 455 -0.51 10.59 11.50
CA GLY A 455 0.73 10.39 10.76
C GLY A 455 0.79 11.20 9.47
N SER A 456 1.90 11.83 9.16
CA SER A 456 2.12 12.46 7.85
C SER A 456 2.01 11.41 6.74
N SER A 457 1.34 11.75 5.63
CA SER A 457 1.21 10.88 4.46
C SER A 457 2.52 10.67 3.69
N GLY A 458 3.61 11.27 4.13
CA GLY A 458 4.87 11.33 3.39
C GLY A 458 4.86 12.39 2.28
N GLU A 459 3.86 13.27 2.25
CA GLU A 459 3.74 14.35 1.27
C GLU A 459 4.86 15.39 1.43
N ALA A 460 5.40 15.83 0.30
CA ALA A 460 6.34 16.94 0.27
C ALA A 460 5.64 18.24 0.63
N GLN A 461 6.32 19.09 1.36
CA GLN A 461 5.81 20.43 1.64
C GLN A 461 5.99 21.33 0.41
N SER A 462 5.00 22.18 0.17
CA SER A 462 5.07 23.23 -0.84
C SER A 462 6.18 24.24 -0.51
N ILE A 463 6.78 24.78 -1.54
CA ILE A 463 7.88 25.74 -1.43
C ILE A 463 7.38 27.08 -1.96
N PHE A 464 7.22 28.05 -1.08
CA PHE A 464 6.81 29.41 -1.39
C PHE A 464 7.80 30.43 -0.83
N TRP A 465 7.83 31.61 -1.41
CA TRP A 465 8.44 32.77 -0.80
C TRP A 465 7.69 33.14 0.49
N ASN A 466 8.38 33.78 1.45
CA ASN A 466 7.62 34.41 2.54
C ASN A 466 6.82 35.59 1.98
N GLU A 467 5.58 35.79 2.43
CA GLU A 467 4.72 36.86 1.94
C GLU A 467 5.38 38.25 2.00
N GLU A 468 6.19 38.49 3.03
CA GLU A 468 6.90 39.77 3.24
C GLU A 468 8.06 39.97 2.25
N ASP A 469 8.59 38.93 1.64
CA ASP A 469 9.76 38.97 0.71
C ASP A 469 9.32 39.05 -0.76
N VAL A 470 7.99 38.96 -1.04
CA VAL A 470 7.46 38.98 -2.41
C VAL A 470 7.46 40.40 -2.96
N GLY A 471 8.33 40.63 -3.94
CA GLY A 471 8.35 41.85 -4.73
C GLY A 471 7.45 41.82 -5.95
N SER A 472 7.52 42.82 -6.80
CA SER A 472 6.71 42.95 -8.01
C SER A 472 6.99 41.83 -9.02
N VAL A 473 8.24 41.41 -9.16
CA VAL A 473 8.67 40.36 -10.12
C VAL A 473 8.22 38.98 -9.62
N GLU A 474 8.37 38.71 -8.32
CA GLU A 474 7.90 37.46 -7.72
C GLU A 474 6.38 37.34 -7.86
N LEU A 475 5.63 38.39 -7.51
CA LEU A 475 4.17 38.43 -7.68
C LEU A 475 3.76 38.18 -9.14
N ALA A 476 4.45 38.81 -10.08
CA ALA A 476 4.21 38.65 -11.52
C ALA A 476 4.37 37.20 -11.94
N THR A 477 5.46 36.55 -11.57
CA THR A 477 5.73 35.16 -11.94
C THR A 477 4.83 34.17 -11.21
N MET A 478 4.53 34.40 -9.93
CA MET A 478 3.60 33.59 -9.15
C MET A 478 2.17 33.64 -9.72
N SER A 479 1.75 34.76 -10.33
CA SER A 479 0.41 34.90 -10.89
C SER A 479 0.12 33.95 -12.06
N PHE A 480 1.15 33.40 -12.70
CA PHE A 480 1.01 32.39 -13.76
C PHE A 480 1.70 31.06 -13.43
N GLY A 481 2.06 30.82 -12.16
CA GLY A 481 2.45 29.50 -11.63
C GLY A 481 3.94 29.21 -11.68
N GLN A 482 4.82 30.20 -11.61
CA GLN A 482 6.25 30.03 -11.55
C GLN A 482 6.87 30.58 -10.26
N ARG A 483 8.10 30.17 -9.93
CA ARG A 483 8.88 30.55 -8.73
C ARG A 483 8.30 30.12 -7.39
N PHE A 484 7.42 29.12 -7.40
CA PHE A 484 7.03 28.35 -6.23
C PHE A 484 6.77 26.90 -6.65
N ARG A 485 6.79 25.99 -5.71
CA ARG A 485 6.62 24.57 -6.02
C ARG A 485 5.52 23.96 -5.13
N ILE A 486 4.68 23.16 -5.74
CA ILE A 486 3.58 22.41 -5.08
C ILE A 486 3.56 20.97 -5.58
N THR A 487 2.90 20.07 -4.85
CA THR A 487 2.75 18.68 -5.30
C THR A 487 1.66 18.57 -6.38
N PRO A 488 1.73 17.57 -7.28
CA PRO A 488 0.64 17.27 -8.22
C PRO A 488 -0.70 17.05 -7.52
N LEU A 489 -0.71 16.39 -6.35
CA LEU A 489 -1.93 16.18 -5.57
C LEU A 489 -2.56 17.50 -5.10
N GLN A 490 -1.76 18.46 -4.67
CA GLN A 490 -2.27 19.79 -4.30
C GLN A 490 -2.83 20.52 -5.52
N MET A 491 -2.20 20.41 -6.68
CA MET A 491 -2.69 21.06 -7.89
C MET A 491 -4.01 20.47 -8.36
N ILE A 492 -4.15 19.15 -8.42
CA ILE A 492 -5.42 18.53 -8.81
C ILE A 492 -6.54 18.84 -7.80
N SER A 493 -6.25 18.91 -6.50
CA SER A 493 -7.21 19.29 -5.46
C SER A 493 -7.72 20.70 -5.67
N ALA A 494 -6.86 21.64 -6.09
CA ALA A 494 -7.27 23.00 -6.44
C ALA A 494 -8.14 23.04 -7.71
N VAL A 495 -7.82 22.22 -8.72
CA VAL A 495 -8.64 22.08 -9.92
C VAL A 495 -9.99 21.44 -9.59
N SER A 496 -9.98 20.39 -8.76
CA SER A 496 -11.17 19.70 -8.28
C SER A 496 -12.11 20.65 -7.50
N THR A 497 -11.57 21.61 -6.77
CA THR A 497 -12.37 22.65 -6.10
C THR A 497 -13.24 23.43 -7.09
N ILE A 498 -12.72 23.76 -8.28
CA ILE A 498 -13.49 24.42 -9.33
C ILE A 498 -14.58 23.50 -9.90
N ALA A 499 -14.27 22.21 -10.04
CA ALA A 499 -15.21 21.20 -10.50
C ALA A 499 -16.35 20.95 -9.48
N ASN A 500 -16.10 21.13 -8.19
CA ASN A 500 -17.05 20.90 -7.09
C ASN A 500 -17.63 22.22 -6.55
N ASP A 501 -18.26 23.02 -7.40
CA ASP A 501 -18.96 24.24 -6.99
C ASP A 501 -18.14 25.18 -6.07
N GLY A 502 -16.81 25.12 -6.15
CA GLY A 502 -15.88 25.91 -5.34
C GLY A 502 -15.61 25.34 -3.94
N VAL A 503 -16.02 24.12 -3.64
CA VAL A 503 -15.78 23.42 -2.38
C VAL A 503 -14.51 22.56 -2.47
N LEU A 504 -13.56 22.79 -1.59
CA LEU A 504 -12.36 21.96 -1.45
C LEU A 504 -12.70 20.71 -0.65
N MET A 505 -12.57 19.56 -1.28
CA MET A 505 -12.66 18.25 -0.61
C MET A 505 -11.27 17.80 -0.16
N ARG A 506 -11.24 17.02 0.94
CA ARG A 506 -10.03 16.34 1.33
C ARG A 506 -9.81 15.13 0.41
N PRO A 507 -8.68 15.05 -0.30
CA PRO A 507 -8.34 13.86 -1.05
C PRO A 507 -8.32 12.63 -0.14
N ARG A 508 -8.84 11.50 -0.59
CA ARG A 508 -8.78 10.23 0.14
C ARG A 508 -8.47 9.06 -0.77
N ILE A 509 -7.86 8.03 -0.21
CA ILE A 509 -7.45 6.83 -0.92
C ILE A 509 -8.05 5.56 -0.32
N ALA A 510 -8.55 5.61 0.91
CA ALA A 510 -9.19 4.49 1.58
C ALA A 510 -10.70 4.74 1.74
N LYS A 511 -11.50 3.74 1.37
CA LYS A 511 -12.97 3.76 1.44
C LYS A 511 -13.49 3.04 2.67
N GLU A 512 -12.90 1.86 2.97
CA GLU A 512 -13.36 0.99 4.05
C GLU A 512 -12.20 0.23 4.71
N ILE A 513 -12.36 -0.04 6.00
CA ILE A 513 -11.53 -0.98 6.75
C ILE A 513 -12.45 -2.10 7.24
N LYS A 514 -12.13 -3.34 6.90
CA LYS A 514 -12.88 -4.51 7.33
C LYS A 514 -12.04 -5.36 8.28
N ASN A 515 -12.55 -5.57 9.48
CA ASN A 515 -11.92 -6.52 10.40
C ASN A 515 -12.18 -7.95 9.91
N THR A 516 -11.10 -8.69 9.63
CA THR A 516 -11.18 -10.03 9.02
C THR A 516 -11.73 -11.09 9.96
N ASP A 517 -11.52 -10.93 11.29
CA ASP A 517 -11.94 -11.91 12.28
C ASP A 517 -13.42 -11.74 12.67
N THR A 518 -13.92 -10.49 12.72
CA THR A 518 -15.30 -10.18 13.14
C THR A 518 -16.22 -9.85 11.99
N GLY A 519 -15.68 -9.49 10.82
CA GLY A 519 -16.44 -8.99 9.68
C GLY A 519 -16.97 -7.55 9.85
N ALA A 520 -16.59 -6.86 10.92
CA ALA A 520 -17.00 -5.46 11.15
C ALA A 520 -16.36 -4.53 10.11
N ILE A 521 -17.16 -3.66 9.51
CA ILE A 521 -16.73 -2.68 8.51
C ILE A 521 -16.74 -1.29 9.15
N THR A 522 -15.67 -0.54 8.96
CA THR A 522 -15.56 0.89 9.29
C THR A 522 -15.43 1.65 7.98
N THR A 523 -16.45 2.43 7.63
CA THR A 523 -16.42 3.30 6.44
C THR A 523 -15.65 4.58 6.75
N ILE A 524 -14.85 5.01 5.80
CA ILE A 524 -14.11 6.27 5.85
C ILE A 524 -14.88 7.25 4.98
N GLU A 525 -15.54 8.22 5.63
CA GLU A 525 -16.39 9.18 4.95
C GLU A 525 -15.57 10.22 4.17
N SER A 526 -16.14 10.72 3.05
CA SER A 526 -15.62 11.89 2.36
C SER A 526 -15.72 13.12 3.27
N LYS A 527 -14.78 14.06 3.12
CA LYS A 527 -14.71 15.21 4.00
C LYS A 527 -14.56 16.51 3.22
N GLU A 528 -15.56 17.36 3.33
CA GLU A 528 -15.48 18.76 2.93
C GLU A 528 -14.49 19.50 3.85
N VAL A 529 -13.59 20.28 3.25
CA VAL A 529 -12.62 21.11 3.99
C VAL A 529 -13.16 22.52 4.17
N ARG A 530 -13.50 23.20 3.06
CA ARG A 530 -14.01 24.57 3.06
C ARG A 530 -14.55 24.99 1.70
N GLN A 531 -15.46 25.97 1.70
CA GLN A 531 -15.79 26.74 0.48
C GLN A 531 -14.63 27.71 0.19
N VAL A 532 -14.04 27.62 -0.99
CA VAL A 532 -12.89 28.45 -1.43
C VAL A 532 -13.35 29.65 -2.27
N VAL A 533 -14.20 29.36 -3.24
CA VAL A 533 -14.85 30.36 -4.11
C VAL A 533 -16.34 30.06 -4.20
N SER A 534 -17.13 31.03 -4.59
CA SER A 534 -18.57 30.85 -4.77
C SER A 534 -18.88 29.88 -5.93
N LYS A 535 -20.04 29.25 -5.90
CA LYS A 535 -20.56 28.41 -6.98
C LYS A 535 -20.61 29.17 -8.30
N GLU A 536 -20.94 30.46 -8.25
CA GLU A 536 -21.01 31.35 -9.44
C GLU A 536 -19.61 31.50 -10.06
N THR A 537 -18.58 31.74 -9.25
CA THR A 537 -17.20 31.82 -9.71
C THR A 537 -16.75 30.48 -10.29
N ALA A 538 -17.05 29.37 -9.63
CA ALA A 538 -16.69 28.02 -10.11
C ALA A 538 -17.35 27.70 -11.46
N SER A 539 -18.63 27.97 -11.62
CA SER A 539 -19.36 27.79 -12.89
C SER A 539 -18.79 28.66 -14.01
N THR A 540 -18.48 29.94 -13.71
CA THR A 540 -17.84 30.85 -14.68
C THR A 540 -16.46 30.34 -15.10
N MET A 541 -15.68 29.80 -14.15
CA MET A 541 -14.39 29.21 -14.45
C MET A 541 -14.50 27.97 -15.32
N LEU A 542 -15.47 27.07 -15.08
CA LEU A 542 -15.72 25.90 -15.92
C LEU A 542 -16.03 26.29 -17.37
N ASP A 543 -16.92 27.26 -17.58
CA ASP A 543 -17.27 27.76 -18.90
C ASP A 543 -16.05 28.40 -19.62
N MET A 544 -15.22 29.18 -18.90
CA MET A 544 -13.97 29.71 -19.47
C MET A 544 -12.98 28.62 -19.81
N LEU A 545 -12.82 27.58 -18.95
CA LEU A 545 -11.90 26.47 -19.17
C LEU A 545 -12.37 25.57 -20.32
N GLN A 546 -13.67 25.43 -20.56
CA GLN A 546 -14.21 24.78 -21.75
C GLN A 546 -13.74 25.50 -23.03
N THR A 547 -13.77 26.84 -23.05
CA THR A 547 -13.30 27.63 -24.19
C THR A 547 -11.80 27.36 -24.51
N VAL A 548 -10.98 27.04 -23.51
CA VAL A 548 -9.57 26.64 -23.70
C VAL A 548 -9.44 25.34 -24.50
N VAL A 549 -10.34 24.39 -24.25
CA VAL A 549 -10.36 23.10 -24.96
C VAL A 549 -11.08 23.22 -26.30
N ASP A 550 -12.18 23.94 -26.38
CA ASP A 550 -12.94 24.04 -27.61
C ASP A 550 -12.18 24.74 -28.73
N SER A 551 -11.41 25.77 -28.40
CA SER A 551 -10.77 26.61 -29.43
C SER A 551 -9.45 27.29 -29.00
N GLY A 552 -8.88 26.87 -27.87
CA GLY A 552 -7.66 27.44 -27.31
C GLY A 552 -6.46 26.48 -27.31
N THR A 553 -5.55 26.72 -26.38
CA THR A 553 -4.29 25.95 -26.22
C THR A 553 -4.50 24.49 -25.83
N GLY A 554 -5.69 24.13 -25.34
CA GLY A 554 -6.05 22.78 -24.90
C GLY A 554 -6.80 21.94 -25.94
N SER A 555 -6.90 22.39 -27.21
CA SER A 555 -7.76 21.76 -28.20
C SER A 555 -7.44 20.30 -28.52
N TYR A 556 -6.23 19.83 -28.25
CA TYR A 556 -5.87 18.42 -28.40
C TYR A 556 -6.43 17.51 -27.26
N ALA A 557 -7.05 18.08 -26.22
CA ALA A 557 -7.74 17.33 -25.19
C ALA A 557 -9.20 17.01 -25.51
N GLN A 558 -9.70 17.42 -26.69
CA GLN A 558 -11.08 17.13 -27.08
C GLN A 558 -11.33 15.63 -27.24
N VAL A 559 -12.43 15.17 -26.66
CA VAL A 559 -12.96 13.82 -26.84
C VAL A 559 -14.34 13.92 -27.46
N LYS A 560 -14.55 13.21 -28.58
CA LYS A 560 -15.80 13.27 -29.31
C LYS A 560 -16.99 12.88 -28.42
N GLY A 561 -18.00 13.73 -28.37
CA GLY A 561 -19.23 13.50 -27.64
C GLY A 561 -19.15 13.83 -26.14
N TYR A 562 -18.06 14.43 -25.66
CA TYR A 562 -17.93 14.86 -24.28
C TYR A 562 -17.52 16.32 -24.17
N SER A 563 -18.10 17.03 -23.22
CA SER A 563 -17.69 18.38 -22.87
C SER A 563 -16.50 18.35 -21.91
N ILE A 564 -15.41 19.02 -22.27
CA ILE A 564 -14.17 19.02 -21.47
C ILE A 564 -13.75 20.46 -21.20
N ALA A 565 -13.59 20.81 -19.94
CA ALA A 565 -12.89 22.00 -19.51
C ALA A 565 -11.44 21.63 -19.18
N GLY A 566 -10.47 22.49 -19.47
CA GLY A 566 -9.09 22.14 -19.16
C GLY A 566 -8.11 23.28 -19.32
N LYS A 567 -6.87 23.03 -18.85
CA LYS A 567 -5.78 23.99 -18.93
C LYS A 567 -4.44 23.32 -19.15
N THR A 568 -3.69 23.82 -20.13
CA THR A 568 -2.30 23.44 -20.38
C THR A 568 -1.37 24.10 -19.38
N GLY A 569 -0.34 23.38 -18.97
CA GLY A 569 0.79 23.89 -18.19
C GLY A 569 2.11 23.58 -18.90
N SER A 570 3.02 24.53 -18.83
CA SER A 570 4.40 24.34 -19.20
C SER A 570 5.26 25.18 -18.27
N SER A 571 6.26 24.56 -17.64
CA SER A 571 7.30 25.27 -16.89
C SER A 571 8.64 25.00 -17.53
N GLU A 572 9.50 26.02 -17.56
CA GLU A 572 10.87 25.91 -18.02
C GLU A 572 11.77 25.39 -16.88
N ALA A 573 12.85 24.72 -17.24
CA ALA A 573 13.88 24.37 -16.25
C ALA A 573 14.53 25.64 -15.69
N ASP A 574 14.81 25.65 -14.39
CA ASP A 574 15.62 26.72 -13.78
C ASP A 574 17.10 26.46 -14.12
N TYR A 575 17.64 27.25 -15.04
CA TYR A 575 19.03 27.12 -15.47
C TYR A 575 20.08 27.40 -14.37
N SER A 576 19.64 27.90 -13.21
CA SER A 576 20.49 28.04 -12.04
C SER A 576 20.54 26.78 -11.16
N ASP A 577 19.65 25.82 -11.40
CA ASP A 577 19.58 24.54 -10.71
C ASP A 577 19.72 23.39 -11.75
N GLU A 578 20.87 22.73 -11.77
CA GLU A 578 21.18 21.64 -12.70
C GLU A 578 20.22 20.44 -12.54
N SER A 579 19.54 20.33 -11.40
CA SER A 579 18.54 19.30 -11.15
C SER A 579 17.14 19.67 -11.64
N SER A 580 16.91 20.91 -12.06
CA SER A 580 15.61 21.38 -12.55
C SER A 580 15.35 20.88 -13.96
N VAL A 581 14.16 20.41 -14.19
CA VAL A 581 13.69 19.97 -15.52
C VAL A 581 12.43 20.73 -15.94
N SER A 582 12.24 20.89 -17.24
CA SER A 582 10.98 21.42 -17.77
C SER A 582 9.83 20.46 -17.46
N VAL A 583 8.63 20.99 -17.25
CA VAL A 583 7.44 20.16 -17.02
C VAL A 583 6.34 20.51 -18.00
N ALA A 584 5.78 19.51 -18.66
CA ALA A 584 4.57 19.62 -19.47
C ALA A 584 3.41 19.02 -18.72
N SER A 585 2.30 19.74 -18.58
CA SER A 585 1.14 19.27 -17.84
C SER A 585 -0.18 19.65 -18.51
N PHE A 586 -1.22 18.90 -18.16
CA PHE A 586 -2.59 19.21 -18.55
C PHE A 586 -3.55 18.84 -17.44
N ALA A 587 -4.44 19.76 -17.07
CA ALA A 587 -5.55 19.50 -16.16
C ALA A 587 -6.86 19.50 -16.96
N ALA A 588 -7.73 18.51 -16.72
CA ALA A 588 -9.04 18.38 -17.34
C ALA A 588 -10.13 18.19 -16.30
N ILE A 589 -11.31 18.69 -16.57
CA ILE A 589 -12.56 18.51 -15.82
C ILE A 589 -13.62 18.06 -16.81
N THR A 590 -14.37 17.02 -16.51
CA THR A 590 -15.39 16.50 -17.42
C THR A 590 -16.47 15.68 -16.69
N PRO A 591 -17.74 15.67 -17.14
CA PRO A 591 -18.35 16.64 -18.06
C PRO A 591 -18.38 18.07 -17.49
N VAL A 592 -18.49 19.08 -18.35
CA VAL A 592 -18.49 20.49 -17.89
C VAL A 592 -19.78 20.84 -17.13
N GLU A 593 -20.90 20.30 -17.59
CA GLU A 593 -22.23 20.58 -17.05
C GLU A 593 -22.46 19.98 -15.65
N SER A 594 -21.84 18.83 -15.41
CA SER A 594 -21.88 18.10 -14.14
C SER A 594 -20.55 17.34 -13.99
N PRO A 595 -19.54 17.97 -13.44
CA PRO A 595 -18.22 17.36 -13.33
C PRO A 595 -18.25 16.07 -12.51
N GLU A 596 -17.78 14.96 -13.08
CA GLU A 596 -17.68 13.66 -12.41
C GLU A 596 -16.22 13.27 -12.19
N ILE A 597 -15.29 13.71 -13.06
CA ILE A 597 -13.87 13.43 -12.90
C ILE A 597 -13.00 14.64 -13.22
N VAL A 598 -11.88 14.70 -12.53
CA VAL A 598 -10.78 15.63 -12.78
C VAL A 598 -9.51 14.81 -13.03
N VAL A 599 -8.76 15.19 -14.06
CA VAL A 599 -7.50 14.53 -14.43
C VAL A 599 -6.37 15.54 -14.41
N LEU A 600 -5.24 15.18 -13.83
CA LEU A 600 -3.97 15.92 -13.96
C LEU A 600 -2.89 14.97 -14.46
N LEU A 601 -2.32 15.28 -15.60
CA LEU A 601 -1.13 14.63 -16.16
C LEU A 601 0.06 15.58 -16.06
N THR A 602 1.21 15.09 -15.59
CA THR A 602 2.48 15.81 -15.58
C THR A 602 3.59 14.94 -16.17
N LEU A 603 4.38 15.48 -17.09
CA LEU A 603 5.54 14.86 -17.73
C LEU A 603 6.78 15.67 -17.39
N TYR A 604 7.80 15.04 -16.84
CA TYR A 604 9.01 15.69 -16.33
C TYR A 604 10.21 15.51 -17.27
N GLY A 605 10.76 16.62 -17.72
CA GLY A 605 11.94 16.67 -18.58
C GLY A 605 11.75 16.07 -19.98
N PRO A 606 10.64 16.34 -20.70
CA PRO A 606 10.49 15.85 -22.06
C PRO A 606 11.59 16.38 -22.96
N GLN A 607 12.13 15.54 -23.89
CA GLN A 607 13.30 15.84 -24.73
C GLN A 607 12.98 16.00 -26.21
N GLY A 608 11.72 15.73 -26.64
CA GLY A 608 11.30 15.83 -28.04
C GLY A 608 11.29 17.26 -28.59
N ASP A 609 10.98 17.41 -29.87
CA ASP A 609 10.84 18.71 -30.54
C ASP A 609 9.68 19.56 -29.98
N LEU A 610 8.67 18.89 -29.42
CA LEU A 610 7.50 19.49 -28.76
C LEU A 610 7.55 19.19 -27.27
N THR A 611 7.60 20.22 -26.44
CA THR A 611 7.71 20.10 -24.98
C THR A 611 6.59 20.80 -24.22
N GLY A 612 5.61 21.35 -24.92
CA GLY A 612 4.50 22.09 -24.31
C GLY A 612 3.34 21.19 -23.88
N GLY A 613 2.70 21.50 -22.75
CA GLY A 613 1.55 20.73 -22.23
C GLY A 613 0.40 20.55 -23.22
N GLY A 614 0.15 21.55 -24.10
CA GLY A 614 -0.88 21.45 -25.12
C GLY A 614 -0.56 20.43 -26.21
N SER A 615 0.70 20.24 -26.55
CA SER A 615 1.13 19.35 -27.65
C SER A 615 1.38 17.91 -27.21
N ILE A 616 1.88 17.67 -25.97
CA ILE A 616 2.26 16.33 -25.52
C ILE A 616 1.43 15.81 -24.34
N ALA A 617 0.86 16.69 -23.48
CA ALA A 617 0.06 16.23 -22.34
C ALA A 617 -1.45 16.20 -22.66
N ALA A 618 -1.98 17.20 -23.37
CA ALA A 618 -3.40 17.25 -23.72
C ALA A 618 -3.89 16.04 -24.56
N PRO A 619 -3.16 15.56 -25.60
CA PRO A 619 -3.57 14.38 -26.35
C PRO A 619 -3.63 13.11 -25.49
N VAL A 620 -2.72 12.97 -24.54
CA VAL A 620 -2.66 11.80 -23.64
C VAL A 620 -3.87 11.80 -22.69
N VAL A 621 -4.23 12.97 -22.16
CA VAL A 621 -5.46 13.10 -21.36
C VAL A 621 -6.69 12.78 -22.17
N ALA A 622 -6.77 13.19 -23.45
CA ALA A 622 -7.84 12.80 -24.35
C ALA A 622 -7.93 11.28 -24.53
N GLN A 623 -6.80 10.59 -24.70
CA GLN A 623 -6.75 9.13 -24.80
C GLN A 623 -7.24 8.47 -23.50
N ILE A 624 -6.78 8.92 -22.34
CA ILE A 624 -7.26 8.42 -21.04
C ILE A 624 -8.78 8.61 -20.91
N LEU A 625 -9.28 9.83 -21.18
CA LEU A 625 -10.69 10.14 -21.07
C LEU A 625 -11.55 9.36 -22.06
N SER A 626 -11.04 9.07 -23.27
CA SER A 626 -11.76 8.29 -24.28
C SER A 626 -12.06 6.85 -23.84
N GLU A 627 -11.25 6.27 -22.94
CA GLU A 627 -11.48 4.94 -22.36
C GLU A 627 -12.20 5.04 -21.00
N VAL A 628 -11.85 6.02 -20.16
CA VAL A 628 -12.39 6.16 -18.79
C VAL A 628 -13.86 6.61 -18.79
N LEU A 629 -14.24 7.59 -19.62
CA LEU A 629 -15.62 8.13 -19.63
C LEU A 629 -16.67 7.07 -19.97
N PRO A 630 -16.51 6.28 -21.06
CA PRO A 630 -17.41 5.17 -21.34
C PRO A 630 -17.39 4.08 -20.26
N TYR A 631 -16.22 3.80 -19.66
CA TYR A 631 -16.09 2.83 -18.58
C TYR A 631 -16.90 3.23 -17.34
N LEU A 632 -16.85 4.50 -16.95
CA LEU A 632 -17.66 5.06 -15.85
C LEU A 632 -19.16 5.15 -16.21
N GLY A 633 -19.50 5.00 -17.49
CA GLY A 633 -20.87 5.11 -17.99
C GLY A 633 -21.34 6.55 -18.13
N ILE A 634 -20.41 7.50 -18.17
CA ILE A 634 -20.71 8.90 -18.41
C ILE A 634 -21.27 9.04 -19.84
N PRO A 635 -22.48 9.62 -20.01
CA PRO A 635 -23.13 9.65 -21.30
C PRO A 635 -22.40 10.55 -22.30
N SER A 636 -22.28 10.07 -23.53
CA SER A 636 -21.84 10.91 -24.65
C SER A 636 -22.97 11.81 -25.15
N ASN A 637 -22.67 13.08 -25.39
CA ASN A 637 -23.59 14.04 -25.98
C ASN A 637 -23.87 13.76 -27.51
N ASP A 638 -23.13 12.82 -28.10
CA ASP A 638 -23.39 12.35 -29.44
C ASP A 638 -24.64 11.47 -29.45
N THR A 639 -25.77 12.02 -29.88
CA THR A 639 -27.06 11.31 -29.97
C THR A 639 -27.07 10.15 -30.97
N ASP A 640 -25.99 9.95 -31.74
CA ASP A 640 -25.81 8.89 -32.72
C ASP A 640 -24.89 7.76 -32.30
N SER A 641 -24.29 7.80 -31.09
CA SER A 641 -23.45 6.70 -30.60
C SER A 641 -24.30 5.62 -29.94
N GLU A 642 -24.89 4.70 -30.74
CA GLU A 642 -25.10 3.33 -30.25
C GLU A 642 -23.74 2.85 -29.75
N MET A 643 -23.70 2.30 -28.50
CA MET A 643 -22.48 1.69 -27.94
C MET A 643 -21.81 0.83 -28.99
N GLU A 644 -20.54 1.05 -29.29
CA GLU A 644 -19.77 0.15 -30.11
C GLU A 644 -19.70 -1.20 -29.40
N THR A 645 -20.61 -2.09 -29.80
CA THR A 645 -20.59 -3.47 -29.33
C THR A 645 -19.89 -4.31 -30.38
N THR A 646 -18.96 -5.13 -29.97
CA THR A 646 -18.32 -6.11 -30.81
C THR A 646 -19.07 -7.44 -30.70
N SER A 647 -19.38 -8.06 -31.83
CA SER A 647 -20.01 -9.38 -31.87
C SER A 647 -18.99 -10.45 -31.51
N VAL A 648 -19.29 -11.26 -30.49
CA VAL A 648 -18.42 -12.36 -30.03
C VAL A 648 -18.20 -13.37 -31.15
N SER A 649 -16.94 -13.62 -31.51
CA SER A 649 -16.58 -14.62 -32.50
C SER A 649 -16.89 -16.05 -32.03
N ASN A 650 -17.23 -16.94 -32.97
CA ASN A 650 -17.30 -18.38 -32.68
C ASN A 650 -15.88 -18.93 -32.56
N VAL A 651 -15.56 -19.46 -31.36
CA VAL A 651 -14.26 -20.09 -31.06
C VAL A 651 -14.38 -21.57 -30.73
N GLU A 652 -15.54 -22.17 -30.88
CA GLU A 652 -15.70 -23.62 -30.79
C GLU A 652 -14.80 -24.36 -31.78
N ASN A 653 -14.31 -25.53 -31.40
CA ASN A 653 -13.38 -26.36 -32.16
C ASN A 653 -11.97 -25.73 -32.39
N LYS A 654 -11.61 -24.68 -31.66
CA LYS A 654 -10.27 -24.11 -31.60
C LYS A 654 -9.59 -24.49 -30.31
N THR A 655 -8.26 -24.45 -30.27
CA THR A 655 -7.56 -24.57 -29.00
C THR A 655 -7.83 -23.32 -28.13
N ILE A 656 -7.74 -23.48 -26.80
CA ILE A 656 -7.90 -22.33 -25.87
C ILE A 656 -6.97 -21.20 -26.24
N ALA A 657 -5.70 -21.48 -26.55
CA ALA A 657 -4.73 -20.48 -26.97
C ALA A 657 -5.15 -19.72 -28.24
N GLU A 658 -5.73 -20.40 -29.22
CA GLU A 658 -6.25 -19.77 -30.45
C GLU A 658 -7.51 -18.97 -30.17
N ALA A 659 -8.42 -19.50 -29.33
CA ALA A 659 -9.66 -18.84 -28.91
C ALA A 659 -9.36 -17.54 -28.16
N ARG A 660 -8.48 -17.59 -27.18
CA ARG A 660 -8.02 -16.43 -26.40
C ARG A 660 -7.50 -15.32 -27.32
N LYS A 661 -6.56 -15.64 -28.21
CA LYS A 661 -6.01 -14.68 -29.16
C LYS A 661 -7.05 -14.01 -30.07
N ILE A 662 -8.11 -14.72 -30.44
CA ILE A 662 -9.20 -14.17 -31.26
C ILE A 662 -10.05 -13.22 -30.44
N LEU A 663 -10.43 -13.62 -29.24
CA LEU A 663 -11.34 -12.87 -28.37
C LEU A 663 -10.65 -11.65 -27.74
N GLU A 664 -9.40 -11.78 -27.32
CA GLU A 664 -8.57 -10.65 -26.85
C GLU A 664 -8.37 -9.59 -27.94
N LYS A 665 -8.17 -10.01 -29.19
CA LYS A 665 -8.12 -9.06 -30.33
C LYS A 665 -9.44 -8.31 -30.54
N GLN A 666 -10.56 -8.85 -30.07
CA GLN A 666 -11.88 -8.22 -30.10
C GLN A 666 -12.14 -7.37 -28.83
N GLY A 667 -11.17 -7.29 -27.89
CA GLY A 667 -11.29 -6.56 -26.63
C GLY A 667 -12.01 -7.34 -25.52
N PHE A 668 -12.14 -8.68 -25.64
CA PHE A 668 -12.81 -9.50 -24.62
C PHE A 668 -11.81 -10.21 -23.70
N GLU A 669 -12.20 -10.40 -22.45
CA GLU A 669 -11.46 -11.18 -21.47
C GLU A 669 -11.88 -12.65 -21.52
N CYS A 670 -10.94 -13.59 -21.48
CA CYS A 670 -11.22 -15.03 -21.55
C CYS A 670 -10.94 -15.71 -20.23
N ILE A 671 -11.94 -16.41 -19.69
CA ILE A 671 -11.81 -17.27 -18.53
C ILE A 671 -12.06 -18.74 -18.90
N THR A 672 -11.23 -19.65 -18.37
CA THR A 672 -11.33 -21.09 -18.64
C THR A 672 -10.68 -21.89 -17.52
N ASP A 673 -11.11 -23.13 -17.35
CA ASP A 673 -10.51 -24.10 -16.43
C ASP A 673 -9.63 -25.13 -17.19
N GLY A 674 -9.57 -25.04 -18.54
CA GLY A 674 -8.80 -25.93 -19.40
C GLY A 674 -7.40 -25.42 -19.70
N ASN A 675 -6.52 -26.31 -20.17
CA ASN A 675 -5.18 -25.98 -20.62
C ASN A 675 -5.18 -25.40 -22.05
N ASP A 676 -4.15 -24.66 -22.41
CA ASP A 676 -4.05 -23.92 -23.69
C ASP A 676 -4.16 -24.79 -24.96
N ASP A 677 -3.86 -26.07 -24.87
CA ASP A 677 -3.93 -27.06 -25.97
C ASP A 677 -5.27 -27.81 -26.05
N GLU A 678 -6.16 -27.65 -25.07
CA GLU A 678 -7.49 -28.24 -25.11
C GLU A 678 -8.40 -27.54 -26.13
N ILE A 679 -9.36 -28.31 -26.63
CA ILE A 679 -10.32 -27.82 -27.61
C ILE A 679 -11.54 -27.22 -26.93
N VAL A 680 -11.91 -26.03 -27.33
CA VAL A 680 -13.15 -25.36 -26.88
C VAL A 680 -14.35 -26.11 -27.43
N THR A 681 -15.19 -26.61 -26.54
CA THR A 681 -16.43 -27.34 -26.88
C THR A 681 -17.66 -26.46 -26.81
N ASP A 682 -17.63 -25.38 -26.02
CA ASP A 682 -18.72 -24.40 -25.87
C ASP A 682 -18.18 -23.07 -25.36
N GLN A 683 -18.92 -21.98 -25.56
CA GLN A 683 -18.59 -20.65 -25.08
C GLN A 683 -19.81 -19.90 -24.54
N MET A 684 -19.61 -19.10 -23.51
CA MET A 684 -20.63 -18.24 -22.91
C MET A 684 -20.11 -16.80 -22.72
N PRO A 685 -20.75 -15.77 -23.30
CA PRO A 685 -21.93 -15.82 -24.15
C PRO A 685 -21.71 -16.50 -25.48
N VAL A 686 -22.82 -16.93 -26.09
CA VAL A 686 -22.79 -17.60 -27.40
C VAL A 686 -22.26 -16.67 -28.49
N ALA A 687 -21.66 -17.24 -29.53
CA ALA A 687 -21.21 -16.51 -30.70
C ALA A 687 -22.30 -15.63 -31.30
N GLY A 688 -21.95 -14.44 -31.76
CA GLY A 688 -22.88 -13.44 -32.27
C GLY A 688 -23.51 -12.53 -31.22
N THR A 689 -23.30 -12.76 -29.94
CA THR A 689 -23.72 -11.84 -28.88
C THR A 689 -22.95 -10.53 -29.01
N ALA A 690 -23.66 -9.40 -29.04
CA ALA A 690 -23.04 -8.06 -29.08
C ALA A 690 -22.72 -7.62 -27.64
N LEU A 691 -21.44 -7.42 -27.35
CA LEU A 691 -20.91 -7.03 -26.03
C LEU A 691 -19.99 -5.82 -26.14
N ILE A 692 -19.89 -5.08 -25.05
CA ILE A 692 -18.92 -3.98 -24.91
C ILE A 692 -17.51 -4.55 -24.69
N GLU A 693 -16.49 -3.77 -25.00
CA GLU A 693 -15.10 -4.10 -24.71
C GLU A 693 -14.88 -4.37 -23.20
N GLY A 694 -13.98 -5.30 -22.87
CA GLY A 694 -13.74 -5.77 -21.49
C GLY A 694 -14.77 -6.78 -20.97
N SER A 695 -15.74 -7.21 -21.80
CA SER A 695 -16.67 -8.27 -21.39
C SER A 695 -15.99 -9.64 -21.31
N VAL A 696 -16.45 -10.47 -20.36
CA VAL A 696 -15.86 -11.78 -20.03
C VAL A 696 -16.49 -12.87 -20.90
N ILE A 697 -15.68 -13.70 -21.55
CA ILE A 697 -16.10 -14.89 -22.30
C ILE A 697 -15.59 -16.15 -21.57
N LYS A 698 -16.49 -16.96 -21.04
CA LYS A 698 -16.15 -18.29 -20.47
C LYS A 698 -16.01 -19.30 -21.61
N LEU A 699 -14.90 -20.02 -21.60
CA LEU A 699 -14.62 -21.11 -22.54
C LEU A 699 -14.71 -22.44 -21.80
N TYR A 700 -15.41 -23.42 -22.40
CA TYR A 700 -15.57 -24.78 -21.89
C TYR A 700 -14.82 -25.76 -22.76
N THR A 701 -14.26 -26.81 -22.14
CA THR A 701 -13.59 -27.95 -22.80
C THR A 701 -14.22 -29.27 -22.36
N GLU A 702 -13.81 -30.38 -22.94
CA GLU A 702 -14.26 -31.72 -22.49
C GLU A 702 -13.85 -32.01 -21.03
N SER A 703 -12.78 -31.39 -20.56
CA SER A 703 -12.29 -31.55 -19.17
C SER A 703 -12.97 -30.60 -18.18
N SER A 704 -13.80 -29.67 -18.65
CA SER A 704 -14.57 -28.74 -17.80
C SER A 704 -15.69 -29.50 -17.07
N ASP A 705 -15.40 -29.96 -15.86
CA ASP A 705 -16.22 -30.91 -15.08
C ASP A 705 -17.57 -30.34 -14.61
N THR A 706 -17.71 -29.01 -14.54
CA THR A 706 -18.97 -28.37 -14.07
C THR A 706 -19.12 -26.95 -14.61
N ARG A 707 -20.29 -26.64 -15.14
CA ARG A 707 -20.69 -25.24 -15.41
C ARG A 707 -20.86 -24.52 -14.07
N MET A 708 -19.89 -23.68 -13.72
CA MET A 708 -19.96 -22.92 -12.48
C MET A 708 -21.14 -21.95 -12.52
N SER A 709 -21.98 -21.98 -11.49
CA SER A 709 -23.09 -21.07 -11.36
C SER A 709 -22.78 -19.93 -10.39
N GLN A 710 -22.95 -18.71 -10.87
CA GLN A 710 -22.81 -17.48 -10.09
C GLN A 710 -24.17 -16.96 -9.64
N THR A 711 -24.21 -16.27 -8.52
CA THR A 711 -25.43 -15.64 -8.03
C THR A 711 -25.50 -14.20 -8.49
N VAL A 712 -26.55 -13.84 -9.21
CA VAL A 712 -26.78 -12.48 -9.72
C VAL A 712 -26.91 -11.50 -8.55
N PRO A 713 -26.10 -10.45 -8.48
CA PRO A 713 -26.18 -9.44 -7.42
C PRO A 713 -27.42 -8.54 -7.58
N ASN A 714 -27.78 -7.80 -6.53
CA ASN A 714 -28.76 -6.73 -6.63
C ASN A 714 -28.08 -5.47 -7.17
N LEU A 715 -28.44 -5.07 -8.37
CA LEU A 715 -27.85 -3.92 -9.07
C LEU A 715 -28.67 -2.63 -8.90
N LYS A 716 -29.91 -2.73 -8.37
CA LYS A 716 -30.80 -1.59 -8.27
C LYS A 716 -30.25 -0.47 -7.37
N GLY A 717 -30.24 0.75 -7.88
CA GLY A 717 -29.69 1.92 -7.21
C GLY A 717 -28.20 2.14 -7.43
N MET A 718 -27.50 1.20 -8.07
CA MET A 718 -26.09 1.34 -8.40
C MET A 718 -25.89 2.24 -9.62
N SER A 719 -24.78 2.96 -9.66
CA SER A 719 -24.26 3.55 -10.90
C SER A 719 -23.88 2.45 -11.89
N LEU A 720 -23.68 2.80 -13.15
CA LEU A 720 -23.23 1.82 -14.15
C LEU A 720 -21.88 1.20 -13.79
N SER A 721 -20.96 1.99 -13.25
CA SER A 721 -19.63 1.53 -12.80
C SER A 721 -19.75 0.50 -11.67
N GLU A 722 -20.56 0.79 -10.64
CA GLU A 722 -20.80 -0.13 -9.52
C GLU A 722 -21.48 -1.43 -10.00
N ALA A 723 -22.45 -1.32 -10.92
CA ALA A 723 -23.13 -2.47 -11.49
C ALA A 723 -22.19 -3.35 -12.33
N LYS A 724 -21.33 -2.74 -13.16
CA LYS A 724 -20.26 -3.44 -13.91
C LYS A 724 -19.33 -4.17 -12.96
N ALA A 725 -18.81 -3.48 -11.94
CA ALA A 725 -17.92 -4.05 -10.95
C ALA A 725 -18.56 -5.24 -10.21
N ALA A 726 -19.82 -5.09 -9.77
CA ALA A 726 -20.57 -6.15 -9.09
C ALA A 726 -20.75 -7.40 -9.96
N LEU A 727 -20.93 -7.23 -11.26
CA LEU A 727 -21.07 -8.32 -12.22
C LEU A 727 -19.72 -8.93 -12.60
N ASN A 728 -18.69 -8.12 -12.87
CA ASN A 728 -17.33 -8.59 -13.18
C ASN A 728 -16.76 -9.46 -12.06
N ASN A 729 -16.97 -9.08 -10.79
CA ASN A 729 -16.57 -9.88 -9.62
C ASN A 729 -17.24 -11.28 -9.56
N LYS A 730 -18.23 -11.51 -10.42
CA LYS A 730 -18.96 -12.77 -10.57
C LYS A 730 -18.77 -13.40 -11.93
N ASN A 731 -17.83 -12.87 -12.74
CA ASN A 731 -17.63 -13.27 -14.13
C ASN A 731 -18.93 -13.19 -14.96
N LEU A 732 -19.75 -12.17 -14.69
CA LEU A 732 -21.00 -11.89 -15.40
C LEU A 732 -20.85 -10.62 -16.24
N ASN A 733 -21.57 -10.54 -17.35
CA ASN A 733 -21.54 -9.42 -18.26
C ASN A 733 -22.74 -8.49 -18.06
N ILE A 734 -22.58 -7.22 -18.43
CA ILE A 734 -23.65 -6.22 -18.41
C ILE A 734 -24.01 -5.79 -19.84
N LYS A 735 -25.30 -5.58 -20.05
CA LYS A 735 -25.82 -4.79 -21.17
C LYS A 735 -26.78 -3.78 -20.57
N TYR A 736 -26.67 -2.52 -20.98
CA TYR A 736 -27.46 -1.46 -20.36
C TYR A 736 -28.14 -0.56 -21.38
N THR A 737 -29.20 0.12 -20.93
CA THR A 737 -29.91 1.15 -21.68
C THR A 737 -30.25 2.31 -20.74
N GLY A 738 -30.09 3.56 -21.22
CA GLY A 738 -30.31 4.77 -20.44
C GLY A 738 -29.08 5.20 -19.64
N HIS A 739 -29.24 6.22 -18.79
CA HIS A 739 -28.19 6.90 -18.04
C HIS A 739 -28.63 7.05 -16.58
N GLY A 740 -27.66 7.31 -15.66
CA GLY A 740 -27.90 7.50 -14.23
C GLY A 740 -27.77 6.20 -13.44
N LYS A 741 -28.70 5.91 -12.54
CA LYS A 741 -28.68 4.73 -11.66
C LYS A 741 -29.54 3.60 -12.21
N VAL A 742 -29.15 2.35 -11.94
CA VAL A 742 -29.89 1.15 -12.31
C VAL A 742 -31.25 1.15 -11.63
N THR A 743 -32.33 1.20 -12.42
CA THR A 743 -33.72 1.12 -11.93
C THR A 743 -34.28 -0.29 -11.98
N SER A 744 -33.83 -1.09 -12.95
CA SER A 744 -34.26 -2.49 -13.10
C SER A 744 -33.18 -3.33 -13.77
N GLN A 745 -33.21 -4.62 -13.46
CA GLN A 745 -32.43 -5.70 -14.10
C GLN A 745 -33.35 -6.81 -14.58
N ASP A 746 -33.02 -7.45 -15.70
CA ASP A 746 -33.86 -8.50 -16.32
C ASP A 746 -33.81 -9.83 -15.56
N ILE A 747 -32.62 -10.18 -15.00
CA ILE A 747 -32.48 -11.37 -14.16
C ILE A 747 -32.50 -10.95 -12.69
N ILE A 748 -33.43 -11.51 -11.93
CA ILE A 748 -33.67 -11.14 -10.54
C ILE A 748 -32.45 -11.48 -9.68
N SER A 749 -32.07 -10.56 -8.76
CA SER A 749 -31.05 -10.79 -7.76
C SER A 749 -31.28 -12.09 -6.96
N GLY A 750 -30.23 -12.83 -6.70
CA GLY A 750 -30.28 -14.15 -6.06
C GLY A 750 -30.48 -15.33 -7.03
N THR A 751 -30.78 -15.08 -8.31
CA THR A 751 -30.85 -16.13 -9.34
C THR A 751 -29.48 -16.69 -9.62
N LYS A 752 -29.33 -18.00 -9.77
CA LYS A 752 -28.11 -18.65 -10.18
C LYS A 752 -28.05 -18.72 -11.70
N VAL A 753 -26.97 -18.23 -12.28
CA VAL A 753 -26.70 -18.22 -13.73
C VAL A 753 -25.28 -18.72 -14.00
N GLU A 754 -25.00 -19.12 -15.22
CA GLU A 754 -23.63 -19.52 -15.62
C GLU A 754 -22.70 -18.32 -15.73
N GLU A 755 -21.40 -18.52 -15.49
CA GLU A 755 -20.35 -17.51 -15.77
C GLU A 755 -20.43 -17.07 -17.23
N GLY A 756 -20.16 -15.79 -17.50
CA GLY A 756 -20.32 -15.18 -18.81
C GLY A 756 -21.75 -14.70 -19.14
N THR A 757 -22.78 -15.06 -18.34
CA THR A 757 -24.17 -14.62 -18.59
C THR A 757 -24.28 -13.09 -18.64
N VAL A 758 -25.04 -12.57 -19.59
CA VAL A 758 -25.31 -11.14 -19.77
C VAL A 758 -26.53 -10.72 -18.98
N ILE A 759 -26.40 -9.72 -18.12
CA ILE A 759 -27.48 -9.10 -17.34
C ILE A 759 -27.85 -7.78 -18.01
N ASN A 760 -29.13 -7.66 -18.46
CA ASN A 760 -29.59 -6.41 -19.05
C ASN A 760 -30.15 -5.50 -17.95
N VAL A 761 -29.66 -4.26 -17.89
CA VAL A 761 -30.09 -3.26 -16.90
C VAL A 761 -30.65 -2.02 -17.60
N VAL A 762 -31.57 -1.35 -16.93
CA VAL A 762 -32.11 -0.06 -17.36
C VAL A 762 -31.68 0.98 -16.33
N LEU A 763 -31.00 2.02 -16.79
CA LEU A 763 -30.60 3.17 -15.98
C LEU A 763 -31.56 4.34 -16.23
N LYS A 764 -31.77 5.15 -15.19
CA LYS A 764 -32.50 6.44 -15.28
C LYS A 764 -31.84 7.43 -14.36
N GLU A 765 -31.87 8.71 -14.75
CA GLU A 765 -31.53 9.81 -13.88
C GLU A 765 -32.48 9.84 -12.67
N GLU A 766 -31.97 10.09 -11.48
CA GLU A 766 -32.78 10.40 -10.31
C GLU A 766 -33.34 11.83 -10.52
N ILE A 767 -34.62 11.92 -10.86
CA ILE A 767 -35.32 13.21 -10.82
C ILE A 767 -35.58 13.48 -9.34
N GLU A 768 -34.82 14.38 -8.71
CA GLU A 768 -35.18 14.92 -7.41
C GLU A 768 -36.54 15.62 -7.53
N GLU A 769 -37.55 15.12 -6.79
CA GLU A 769 -38.85 15.78 -6.59
C GLU A 769 -38.73 16.89 -5.56
#